data_58dd6cb1da799ad89282e330fbbb9418
#
_entry.id   58dd6cb1da799ad89282e330fbbb9418
#
_cell.length_a   1.000
_cell.length_b   1.000
_cell.length_c   1.000
_cell.angle_alpha   90.00
_cell.angle_beta   90.00
_cell.angle_gamma   90.00
#
_symmetry.space_group_name_H-M   'P 1'
#
loop_
_entity.id
_entity.type
_entity.pdbx_description
1 polymer ?
#
loop_
_entity_poly.entity_id
_entity_poly.type
_entity_poly.pdbx_seq_one_letter_code
_entity_poly.pdbx_strand_id
1 'polypeptide(L)'
;MSNLTPEEIRKALHENHLLPHGAARNAQAEALAAAAEVCGDRALFRNALVTLIDAYEYSSERTRMMVPFARLLQEYDRDPGTFDRGEAHSLFWRFKWVSGQIINSPEIPLASAAGYLEDMERRYRLAGYSERAVRQSEYYLADAIGDDERAERAVAAWQAAERDEMSDCHACETNSQGAFWATKGDDAKAIEIWEPVLAGKQTCQEEPHRVLARSLLPLLRQGRFDEARAHHLRGYRLARGNESLLRSIGQHIEFCALTGNEARGLEILFDHDTHLKPLTDVKAQLDFHGGVLVLLERLTTLGHGAGASVPYEGSAHSVDELYAVLRAGCLDIARRFDARNGNSRVSDRFLARLGRAPLVDVLPLGVRSSALPQAAPTAVPTPVPTRTPVPANPAVPDASDASARAGVDASAERARHARDQGHPGADALWSQLAVRVAALPESEVDPLLAADLADHRAVSAARAGAPEAAELLAAARDRYRTLGQAERAALAELRLAGVAAQAGADPTETRRLLATAFGAAEALDPADPARARRIARAELTTIRLEPYLRSIEAAHEHDESGHDAGHDHEQDHGHAELAAELYSFITSYAQSLPDVAAEAEEMLGRVILAQGDPERALSSLAASADRAVAAGCPWQAVDALVLRAGVLLSLGRPEEAEEAARSGLEHAAELTDPEEQGVVRLTLADTLLRRRDGAEEAAEHALTAAHWFDQAGLSADGGAQARLLLARAYARTERYADAAEVVQSTLPDLLEHGEQQAVFVREFLGNLLREVRDLPASAEQYLHAAELTKDWEDPRPQAGFAQAAADQLAGTELVREAVAAYERALELYRRAGGAPVAEARILRSSAWLALREEVTADTVAAARALMDEAAGVLEAASAADPQDPELRAELAQTWHQSAQVLDRQVRAMEGADEEYDEGRAESAASAVTALGEAELTALRLEEIRLWDRAAVVYAELGHDHLEDRFQCMNNAAWTEQELGRPEAGVERITALMEELRALPEGVTQEWMLPNAERIIARLRA
;
A
#
# COMPACT_ATOMS: atom_id res chain seq x y z
N MET A 1 42.89 -8.69 -9.90
CA MET A 1 42.33 -8.16 -11.18
C MET A 1 43.38 -7.50 -12.10
N SER A 2 44.66 -7.71 -11.93
CA SER A 2 45.72 -7.00 -12.68
C SER A 2 46.10 -7.61 -14.06
N ASN A 3 45.33 -8.55 -14.59
CA ASN A 3 45.61 -9.21 -15.87
C ASN A 3 44.38 -9.39 -16.76
N LEU A 4 43.34 -8.54 -16.63
CA LEU A 4 42.17 -8.57 -17.54
C LEU A 4 42.60 -8.07 -18.92
N THR A 5 42.13 -8.75 -19.97
CA THR A 5 42.23 -8.27 -21.35
C THR A 5 41.27 -7.09 -21.61
N PRO A 6 41.47 -6.26 -22.62
CA PRO A 6 40.54 -5.19 -22.98
C PRO A 6 39.12 -5.66 -23.22
N GLU A 7 38.93 -6.85 -23.76
CA GLU A 7 37.61 -7.45 -24.03
C GLU A 7 36.91 -7.88 -22.74
N GLU A 8 37.64 -8.51 -21.82
CA GLU A 8 37.14 -8.86 -20.49
C GLU A 8 36.74 -7.61 -19.69
N ILE A 9 37.48 -6.50 -19.84
CA ILE A 9 37.12 -5.23 -19.19
C ILE A 9 35.85 -4.65 -19.79
N ARG A 10 35.69 -4.64 -21.13
CA ARG A 10 34.45 -4.17 -21.78
C ARG A 10 33.23 -4.94 -21.31
N LYS A 11 33.34 -6.29 -21.29
CA LYS A 11 32.28 -7.15 -20.79
C LYS A 11 31.93 -6.84 -19.33
N ALA A 12 32.93 -6.73 -18.46
CA ALA A 12 32.73 -6.44 -17.05
C ALA A 12 32.16 -5.03 -16.78
N LEU A 13 32.47 -4.03 -17.64
CA LEU A 13 31.85 -2.68 -17.57
C LEU A 13 30.37 -2.76 -17.92
N HIS A 14 30.00 -3.54 -18.93
CA HIS A 14 28.61 -3.78 -19.26
C HIS A 14 27.87 -4.50 -18.13
N GLU A 15 28.44 -5.57 -17.58
CA GLU A 15 27.87 -6.29 -16.43
C GLU A 15 27.74 -5.37 -15.19
N ASN A 16 28.70 -4.46 -14.95
CA ASN A 16 28.62 -3.48 -13.87
C ASN A 16 27.41 -2.54 -14.02
N HIS A 17 27.08 -2.16 -15.25
CA HIS A 17 25.93 -1.30 -15.52
C HIS A 17 24.59 -1.94 -15.12
N LEU A 18 24.50 -3.26 -15.15
CA LEU A 18 23.32 -4.05 -14.77
C LEU A 18 23.20 -4.28 -13.26
N LEU A 19 24.27 -4.03 -12.48
CA LEU A 19 24.23 -4.21 -11.03
C LEU A 19 23.34 -3.15 -10.35
N PRO A 20 22.69 -3.50 -9.23
CA PRO A 20 22.01 -2.52 -8.38
C PRO A 20 22.96 -1.39 -7.94
N HIS A 21 22.42 -0.18 -7.85
CA HIS A 21 23.18 0.98 -7.36
C HIS A 21 23.65 0.76 -5.91
N GLY A 22 24.85 1.25 -5.58
CA GLY A 22 25.40 1.20 -4.23
C GLY A 22 26.88 0.83 -4.17
N ALA A 23 27.39 0.63 -2.97
CA ALA A 23 28.83 0.46 -2.69
C ALA A 23 29.49 -0.70 -3.45
N ALA A 24 28.78 -1.81 -3.68
CA ALA A 24 29.33 -2.97 -4.41
C ALA A 24 29.61 -2.64 -5.88
N ARG A 25 28.66 -1.98 -6.56
CA ARG A 25 28.79 -1.48 -7.93
C ARG A 25 29.91 -0.46 -8.03
N ASN A 26 29.99 0.48 -7.09
CA ASN A 26 31.06 1.48 -7.03
C ASN A 26 32.45 0.83 -6.94
N ALA A 27 32.62 -0.11 -6.01
CA ALA A 27 33.90 -0.79 -5.82
C ALA A 27 34.34 -1.61 -7.05
N GLN A 28 33.40 -2.25 -7.75
CA GLN A 28 33.69 -2.92 -9.00
C GLN A 28 34.08 -1.93 -10.10
N ALA A 29 33.35 -0.83 -10.27
CA ALA A 29 33.67 0.22 -11.24
C ALA A 29 35.05 0.85 -10.99
N GLU A 30 35.44 1.07 -9.72
CA GLU A 30 36.78 1.53 -9.33
C GLU A 30 37.88 0.54 -9.79
N ALA A 31 37.66 -0.74 -9.54
CA ALA A 31 38.59 -1.78 -9.93
C ALA A 31 38.73 -1.89 -11.46
N LEU A 32 37.61 -1.73 -12.19
CA LEU A 32 37.62 -1.75 -13.66
C LEU A 32 38.28 -0.50 -14.24
N ALA A 33 38.07 0.70 -13.66
CA ALA A 33 38.79 1.90 -14.08
C ALA A 33 40.28 1.80 -13.87
N ALA A 34 40.73 1.21 -12.76
CA ALA A 34 42.15 0.93 -12.50
C ALA A 34 42.72 -0.09 -13.49
N ALA A 35 41.97 -1.13 -13.83
CA ALA A 35 42.41 -2.14 -14.82
C ALA A 35 42.48 -1.54 -16.23
N ALA A 36 41.54 -0.73 -16.64
CA ALA A 36 41.53 -0.04 -17.92
C ALA A 36 42.71 0.94 -18.08
N GLU A 37 43.09 1.62 -17.01
CA GLU A 37 44.25 2.49 -17.00
C GLU A 37 45.57 1.72 -17.30
N VAL A 38 45.72 0.54 -16.69
CA VAL A 38 46.92 -0.31 -16.84
C VAL A 38 46.98 -0.95 -18.23
N CYS A 39 45.85 -1.28 -18.86
CA CYS A 39 45.88 -1.94 -20.18
C CYS A 39 46.35 -1.00 -21.32
N GLY A 40 46.36 0.32 -21.11
CA GLY A 40 46.87 1.30 -22.06
C GLY A 40 45.89 1.68 -23.21
N ASP A 41 44.72 1.08 -23.29
CA ASP A 41 43.65 1.49 -24.21
C ASP A 41 42.94 2.73 -23.68
N ARG A 42 43.21 3.87 -24.34
CA ARG A 42 42.69 5.20 -23.89
C ARG A 42 41.18 5.32 -24.03
N ALA A 43 40.58 4.75 -25.07
CA ALA A 43 39.15 4.78 -25.25
C ALA A 43 38.45 3.94 -24.19
N LEU A 44 38.93 2.73 -23.91
CA LEU A 44 38.43 1.88 -22.86
C LEU A 44 38.60 2.54 -21.47
N PHE A 45 39.72 3.24 -21.24
CA PHE A 45 39.94 3.98 -20.00
C PHE A 45 38.92 5.12 -19.81
N ARG A 46 38.62 5.89 -20.88
CA ARG A 46 37.57 6.93 -20.83
C ARG A 46 36.19 6.33 -20.53
N ASN A 47 35.84 5.23 -21.18
CA ASN A 47 34.59 4.51 -20.92
C ASN A 47 34.49 4.04 -19.45
N ALA A 48 35.57 3.48 -18.91
CA ALA A 48 35.63 3.07 -17.50
C ALA A 48 35.49 4.25 -16.52
N LEU A 49 36.04 5.44 -16.84
CA LEU A 49 35.85 6.65 -16.05
C LEU A 49 34.39 7.12 -16.10
N VAL A 50 33.73 7.06 -17.26
CA VAL A 50 32.31 7.37 -17.41
C VAL A 50 31.47 6.43 -16.56
N THR A 51 31.66 5.13 -16.66
CA THR A 51 30.95 4.12 -15.85
C THR A 51 31.15 4.37 -14.35
N LEU A 52 32.36 4.74 -13.92
CA LEU A 52 32.64 5.06 -12.52
C LEU A 52 31.93 6.33 -12.04
N ILE A 53 31.84 7.37 -12.87
CA ILE A 53 31.09 8.60 -12.54
C ILE A 53 29.60 8.28 -12.39
N ASP A 54 29.05 7.47 -13.29
CA ASP A 54 27.64 7.06 -13.26
C ASP A 54 27.33 6.20 -12.02
N ALA A 55 28.22 5.27 -11.66
CA ALA A 55 28.07 4.48 -10.46
C ALA A 55 28.01 5.36 -9.19
N TYR A 56 28.84 6.38 -9.11
CA TYR A 56 28.81 7.31 -7.97
C TYR A 56 27.57 8.22 -7.97
N GLU A 57 27.06 8.68 -9.13
CA GLU A 57 25.90 9.59 -9.19
C GLU A 57 24.67 8.98 -8.54
N TYR A 58 24.44 7.68 -8.70
CA TYR A 58 23.27 6.97 -8.18
C TYR A 58 23.54 6.22 -6.86
N SER A 59 24.53 6.69 -6.07
CA SER A 59 24.86 6.11 -4.76
C SER A 59 24.95 7.17 -3.66
N SER A 60 25.17 6.73 -2.43
CA SER A 60 25.49 7.59 -1.28
C SER A 60 26.90 8.20 -1.31
N GLU A 61 27.72 7.83 -2.32
CA GLU A 61 29.12 8.28 -2.47
C GLU A 61 29.34 9.33 -3.58
N ARG A 62 28.32 10.10 -3.93
CA ARG A 62 28.31 11.06 -5.05
C ARG A 62 29.52 11.98 -5.12
N THR A 63 30.03 12.45 -4.00
CA THR A 63 31.19 13.38 -3.95
C THR A 63 32.45 12.81 -4.58
N ARG A 64 32.58 11.47 -4.61
CA ARG A 64 33.76 10.79 -5.18
C ARG A 64 33.85 10.91 -6.71
N MET A 65 32.77 11.26 -7.42
CA MET A 65 32.75 11.42 -8.88
C MET A 65 33.66 12.56 -9.38
N MET A 66 33.99 13.54 -8.53
CA MET A 66 34.82 14.70 -8.93
C MET A 66 36.20 14.27 -9.43
N VAL A 67 36.81 13.24 -8.86
CA VAL A 67 38.15 12.77 -9.24
C VAL A 67 38.16 12.08 -10.62
N PRO A 68 37.33 11.06 -10.91
CA PRO A 68 37.26 10.48 -12.25
C PRO A 68 36.80 11.50 -13.30
N PHE A 69 35.93 12.44 -12.99
CA PHE A 69 35.54 13.52 -13.90
C PHE A 69 36.73 14.43 -14.24
N ALA A 70 37.54 14.83 -13.26
CA ALA A 70 38.70 15.66 -13.52
C ALA A 70 39.72 14.94 -14.42
N ARG A 71 39.88 13.63 -14.27
CA ARG A 71 40.72 12.79 -15.14
C ARG A 71 40.16 12.72 -16.56
N LEU A 72 38.84 12.51 -16.70
CA LEU A 72 38.18 12.47 -18.02
C LEU A 72 38.31 13.84 -18.74
N LEU A 73 38.14 14.93 -18.00
CA LEU A 73 38.32 16.29 -18.53
C LEU A 73 39.78 16.57 -18.96
N GLN A 74 40.77 16.07 -18.22
CA GLN A 74 42.19 16.14 -18.61
C GLN A 74 42.49 15.36 -19.90
N GLU A 75 41.84 14.19 -20.12
CA GLU A 75 41.93 13.47 -21.38
C GLU A 75 41.38 14.32 -22.55
N TYR A 76 40.22 14.93 -22.36
CA TYR A 76 39.61 15.82 -23.36
C TYR A 76 40.48 17.05 -23.65
N ASP A 77 41.01 17.73 -22.61
CA ASP A 77 41.86 18.92 -22.79
C ASP A 77 43.18 18.60 -23.44
N ARG A 78 43.69 17.35 -23.32
CA ARG A 78 44.94 16.93 -23.98
C ARG A 78 44.75 16.75 -25.49
N ASP A 79 43.66 16.13 -25.92
CA ASP A 79 43.36 15.88 -27.33
C ASP A 79 41.85 15.72 -27.56
N PRO A 80 41.13 16.85 -27.75
CA PRO A 80 39.67 16.79 -28.01
C PRO A 80 39.29 15.98 -29.27
N GLY A 81 40.21 15.90 -30.24
CA GLY A 81 39.95 15.21 -31.51
C GLY A 81 39.87 13.68 -31.39
N THR A 82 40.26 13.11 -30.24
CA THR A 82 40.14 11.66 -29.96
C THR A 82 38.79 11.28 -29.35
N PHE A 83 37.98 12.27 -28.98
CA PHE A 83 36.63 12.05 -28.49
C PHE A 83 35.66 12.05 -29.68
N ASP A 84 34.84 11.00 -29.80
CA ASP A 84 33.71 11.04 -30.71
C ASP A 84 32.61 11.97 -30.19
N ARG A 85 31.51 12.13 -30.96
CA ARG A 85 30.41 13.02 -30.61
C ARG A 85 29.70 12.54 -29.33
N GLY A 86 29.54 11.23 -29.17
CA GLY A 86 28.90 10.64 -27.99
C GLY A 86 29.74 10.80 -26.72
N GLU A 87 31.04 10.51 -26.80
CA GLU A 87 31.98 10.74 -25.69
C GLU A 87 32.04 12.20 -25.26
N ALA A 88 32.10 13.15 -26.22
CA ALA A 88 32.09 14.58 -25.94
C ALA A 88 30.75 15.02 -25.29
N HIS A 89 29.62 14.57 -25.82
CA HIS A 89 28.32 14.82 -25.22
C HIS A 89 28.24 14.27 -23.79
N SER A 90 28.66 13.04 -23.57
CA SER A 90 28.73 12.35 -22.29
C SER A 90 29.57 13.12 -21.24
N LEU A 91 30.74 13.66 -21.65
CA LEU A 91 31.57 14.52 -20.80
C LEU A 91 30.86 15.81 -20.44
N PHE A 92 30.29 16.52 -21.42
CA PHE A 92 29.63 17.80 -21.21
C PHE A 92 28.36 17.63 -20.34
N TRP A 93 27.62 16.57 -20.53
CA TRP A 93 26.48 16.25 -19.68
C TRP A 93 26.85 16.17 -18.19
N ARG A 94 27.99 15.56 -17.85
CA ARG A 94 28.43 15.34 -16.46
C ARG A 94 28.97 16.60 -15.77
N PHE A 95 29.23 17.69 -16.51
CA PHE A 95 29.53 19.00 -15.89
C PHE A 95 28.46 19.43 -14.89
N LYS A 96 27.19 19.18 -15.20
CA LYS A 96 26.05 19.53 -14.32
C LYS A 96 26.09 18.74 -13.00
N TRP A 97 26.35 17.45 -13.07
CA TRP A 97 26.41 16.60 -11.88
C TRP A 97 27.55 17.04 -10.95
N VAL A 98 28.71 17.27 -11.53
CA VAL A 98 29.89 17.72 -10.78
C VAL A 98 29.69 19.15 -10.22
N SER A 99 29.01 20.04 -10.94
CA SER A 99 28.65 21.38 -10.40
C SER A 99 27.80 21.25 -9.14
N GLY A 100 26.83 20.32 -9.13
CA GLY A 100 26.00 20.01 -7.97
C GLY A 100 26.83 19.50 -6.79
N GLN A 101 27.80 18.61 -7.02
CA GLN A 101 28.66 18.10 -5.95
C GLN A 101 29.62 19.18 -5.40
N ILE A 102 30.15 20.05 -6.24
CA ILE A 102 30.98 21.20 -5.82
C ILE A 102 30.15 22.15 -4.92
N ILE A 103 28.92 22.45 -5.31
CA ILE A 103 28.01 23.31 -4.53
C ILE A 103 27.68 22.67 -3.17
N ASN A 104 27.48 21.35 -3.14
CA ASN A 104 27.12 20.60 -1.95
C ASN A 104 28.31 20.18 -1.06
N SER A 105 29.53 20.58 -1.40
CA SER A 105 30.75 20.29 -0.61
C SER A 105 31.23 21.56 0.11
N PRO A 106 31.11 21.66 1.43
CA PRO A 106 31.49 22.85 2.18
C PRO A 106 33.02 23.09 2.22
N GLU A 107 33.83 22.07 1.89
CA GLU A 107 35.30 22.17 1.81
C GLU A 107 35.76 22.89 0.55
N ILE A 108 34.92 23.01 -0.47
CA ILE A 108 35.26 23.67 -1.72
C ILE A 108 34.94 25.16 -1.59
N PRO A 109 35.96 26.06 -1.72
CA PRO A 109 35.72 27.51 -1.61
C PRO A 109 34.76 28.04 -2.68
N LEU A 110 33.97 29.06 -2.33
CA LEU A 110 33.01 29.67 -3.27
C LEU A 110 33.67 30.19 -4.55
N ALA A 111 34.89 30.71 -4.46
CA ALA A 111 35.64 31.15 -5.63
C ALA A 111 35.90 29.98 -6.60
N SER A 112 36.18 28.79 -6.09
CA SER A 112 36.36 27.59 -6.91
C SER A 112 35.06 27.15 -7.55
N ALA A 113 33.94 27.19 -6.81
CA ALA A 113 32.61 26.90 -7.34
C ALA A 113 32.21 27.89 -8.45
N ALA A 114 32.44 29.19 -8.25
CA ALA A 114 32.21 30.21 -9.26
C ALA A 114 33.09 29.99 -10.51
N GLY A 115 34.39 29.77 -10.31
CA GLY A 115 35.32 29.50 -11.42
C GLY A 115 34.98 28.23 -12.21
N TYR A 116 34.43 27.20 -11.56
CA TYR A 116 33.92 26.02 -12.25
C TYR A 116 32.73 26.34 -13.15
N LEU A 117 31.77 27.16 -12.68
CA LEU A 117 30.63 27.57 -13.50
C LEU A 117 31.05 28.49 -14.67
N GLU A 118 32.04 29.36 -14.46
CA GLU A 118 32.62 30.18 -15.53
C GLU A 118 33.33 29.33 -16.60
N ASP A 119 34.04 28.27 -16.18
CA ASP A 119 34.66 27.30 -17.11
C ASP A 119 33.60 26.46 -17.85
N MET A 120 32.55 26.02 -17.15
CA MET A 120 31.40 25.33 -17.77
C MET A 120 30.75 26.23 -18.83
N GLU A 121 30.44 27.49 -18.52
CA GLU A 121 29.84 28.45 -19.46
C GLU A 121 30.73 28.67 -20.67
N ARG A 122 32.05 28.86 -20.46
CA ARG A 122 33.02 29.06 -21.54
C ARG A 122 33.04 27.83 -22.47
N ARG A 123 33.14 26.63 -21.92
CA ARG A 123 33.21 25.37 -22.68
C ARG A 123 31.91 25.09 -23.44
N TYR A 124 30.75 25.29 -22.80
CA TYR A 124 29.47 25.13 -23.47
C TYR A 124 29.30 26.08 -24.65
N ARG A 125 29.66 27.33 -24.48
CA ARG A 125 29.63 28.33 -25.55
C ARG A 125 30.55 27.95 -26.70
N LEU A 126 31.77 27.45 -26.43
CA LEU A 126 32.72 27.01 -27.45
C LEU A 126 32.22 25.76 -28.21
N ALA A 127 31.51 24.87 -27.53
CA ALA A 127 30.90 23.66 -28.11
C ALA A 127 29.57 23.97 -28.82
N GLY A 128 29.02 25.17 -28.69
CA GLY A 128 27.76 25.55 -29.32
C GLY A 128 26.49 25.18 -28.52
N TYR A 129 26.66 24.79 -27.26
CA TYR A 129 25.54 24.48 -26.38
C TYR A 129 24.88 25.71 -25.79
N SER A 130 23.59 25.59 -25.43
CA SER A 130 22.82 26.61 -24.73
C SER A 130 23.39 26.91 -23.34
N GLU A 131 23.18 28.13 -22.87
CA GLU A 131 23.49 28.52 -21.49
C GLU A 131 22.50 27.98 -20.45
N ARG A 132 21.43 27.31 -20.87
CA ARG A 132 20.34 26.85 -20.00
C ARG A 132 20.82 26.04 -18.79
N ALA A 133 21.65 25.04 -19.00
CA ALA A 133 22.20 24.21 -17.92
C ALA A 133 23.15 24.96 -17.00
N VAL A 134 23.85 25.96 -17.53
CA VAL A 134 24.72 26.86 -16.74
C VAL A 134 23.87 27.75 -15.82
N ARG A 135 22.81 28.36 -16.33
CA ARG A 135 21.91 29.23 -15.54
C ARG A 135 21.14 28.40 -14.46
N GLN A 136 20.80 27.18 -14.75
CA GLN A 136 20.26 26.24 -13.74
C GLN A 136 21.29 25.98 -12.62
N SER A 137 22.54 25.70 -12.95
CA SER A 137 23.61 25.48 -11.96
C SER A 137 23.91 26.78 -11.18
N GLU A 138 23.82 27.96 -11.81
CA GLU A 138 23.92 29.25 -11.13
C GLU A 138 22.80 29.47 -10.12
N TYR A 139 21.56 29.07 -10.45
CA TYR A 139 20.44 29.08 -9.51
C TYR A 139 20.76 28.20 -8.29
N TYR A 140 21.23 26.96 -8.50
CA TYR A 140 21.58 26.09 -7.38
C TYR A 140 22.65 26.65 -6.47
N LEU A 141 23.69 27.32 -7.03
CA LEU A 141 24.70 27.98 -6.24
C LEU A 141 24.11 29.16 -5.45
N ALA A 142 23.29 29.98 -6.07
CA ALA A 142 22.68 31.16 -5.44
C ALA A 142 21.74 30.76 -4.28
N ASP A 143 20.89 29.72 -4.46
CA ASP A 143 20.04 29.18 -3.38
C ASP A 143 20.88 28.59 -2.24
N ALA A 144 21.93 27.84 -2.56
CA ALA A 144 22.79 27.20 -1.56
C ALA A 144 23.54 28.24 -0.68
N ILE A 145 23.93 29.39 -1.22
CA ILE A 145 24.58 30.46 -0.46
C ILE A 145 23.58 31.46 0.15
N GLY A 146 22.28 31.36 -0.19
CA GLY A 146 21.24 32.26 0.32
C GLY A 146 21.20 33.63 -0.33
N ASP A 147 21.69 33.77 -1.58
CA ASP A 147 21.57 34.97 -2.39
C ASP A 147 20.26 34.92 -3.18
N ASP A 148 19.17 35.31 -2.50
CA ASP A 148 17.83 35.25 -3.03
C ASP A 148 17.63 36.08 -4.31
N GLU A 149 18.28 37.29 -4.43
CA GLU A 149 18.21 38.11 -5.62
C GLU A 149 18.95 37.50 -6.82
N ARG A 150 20.10 36.89 -6.59
CA ARG A 150 20.84 36.16 -7.62
C ARG A 150 20.08 34.91 -8.06
N ALA A 151 19.46 34.20 -7.13
CA ALA A 151 18.62 33.03 -7.43
C ALA A 151 17.44 33.40 -8.36
N GLU A 152 16.74 34.52 -8.09
CA GLU A 152 15.66 35.01 -8.95
C GLU A 152 16.13 35.33 -10.36
N ARG A 153 17.26 36.06 -10.47
CA ARG A 153 17.85 36.42 -11.79
C ARG A 153 18.27 35.16 -12.54
N ALA A 154 18.87 34.19 -11.85
CA ALA A 154 19.31 32.95 -12.46
C ALA A 154 18.12 32.08 -12.93
N VAL A 155 17.03 32.00 -12.16
CA VAL A 155 15.80 31.29 -12.57
C VAL A 155 15.18 31.95 -13.80
N ALA A 156 15.08 33.28 -13.84
CA ALA A 156 14.56 34.00 -15.00
C ALA A 156 15.42 33.76 -16.25
N ALA A 157 16.75 33.83 -16.11
CA ALA A 157 17.67 33.55 -17.21
C ALA A 157 17.60 32.09 -17.67
N TRP A 158 17.52 31.11 -16.74
CA TRP A 158 17.35 29.70 -17.05
C TRP A 158 16.05 29.45 -17.85
N GLN A 159 14.94 30.00 -17.42
CA GLN A 159 13.66 29.87 -18.12
C GLN A 159 13.65 30.49 -19.51
N ALA A 160 14.37 31.61 -19.70
CA ALA A 160 14.47 32.29 -20.97
C ALA A 160 15.44 31.65 -21.98
N ALA A 161 16.43 30.89 -21.49
CA ALA A 161 17.39 30.20 -22.35
C ALA A 161 16.78 29.06 -23.15
N GLU A 162 17.20 28.91 -24.41
CA GLU A 162 16.73 27.86 -25.29
C GLU A 162 17.09 26.46 -24.72
N ARG A 163 16.19 25.49 -24.92
CA ARG A 163 16.46 24.08 -24.58
C ARG A 163 17.29 23.43 -25.68
N ASP A 164 18.28 22.66 -25.27
CA ASP A 164 19.10 21.83 -26.16
C ASP A 164 19.35 20.44 -25.52
N GLU A 165 20.24 19.67 -26.15
CA GLU A 165 20.65 18.34 -25.68
C GLU A 165 21.36 18.32 -24.30
N MET A 166 21.85 19.49 -23.81
CA MET A 166 22.45 19.65 -22.49
C MET A 166 21.42 20.03 -21.41
N SER A 167 20.18 20.31 -21.77
CA SER A 167 19.13 20.65 -20.81
C SER A 167 18.71 19.40 -20.01
N ASP A 168 18.38 19.58 -18.72
CA ASP A 168 17.79 18.48 -17.95
C ASP A 168 16.45 18.06 -18.56
N CYS A 169 16.01 16.83 -18.29
CA CYS A 169 14.71 16.39 -18.73
C CYS A 169 13.60 17.28 -18.15
N HIS A 170 12.45 17.32 -18.80
CA HIS A 170 11.34 18.18 -18.36
C HIS A 170 10.94 17.92 -16.91
N ALA A 171 10.92 16.68 -16.46
CA ALA A 171 10.55 16.32 -15.10
C ALA A 171 11.52 16.92 -14.05
N CYS A 172 12.83 16.82 -14.27
CA CYS A 172 13.84 17.38 -13.37
C CYS A 172 13.81 18.90 -13.31
N GLU A 173 13.63 19.58 -14.47
CA GLU A 173 13.47 21.03 -14.48
C GLU A 173 12.19 21.47 -13.77
N THR A 174 11.06 20.81 -14.01
CA THR A 174 9.77 21.04 -13.34
C THR A 174 9.93 20.88 -11.82
N ASN A 175 10.61 19.81 -11.36
CA ASN A 175 10.93 19.63 -9.95
C ASN A 175 11.68 20.85 -9.37
N SER A 176 12.74 21.30 -10.02
CA SER A 176 13.58 22.40 -9.52
C SER A 176 12.85 23.74 -9.53
N GLN A 177 12.02 24.00 -10.55
CA GLN A 177 11.21 25.21 -10.63
C GLN A 177 10.14 25.28 -9.54
N GLY A 178 9.45 24.17 -9.28
CA GLY A 178 8.49 24.10 -8.17
C GLY A 178 9.17 24.25 -6.81
N ALA A 179 10.35 23.64 -6.63
CA ALA A 179 11.13 23.77 -5.40
C ALA A 179 11.53 25.25 -5.10
N PHE A 180 11.82 26.03 -6.11
CA PHE A 180 12.05 27.47 -5.96
C PHE A 180 10.86 28.19 -5.33
N TRP A 181 9.63 27.93 -5.79
CA TRP A 181 8.43 28.54 -5.23
C TRP A 181 8.09 28.03 -3.84
N ALA A 182 8.27 26.73 -3.58
CA ALA A 182 8.09 26.14 -2.24
C ALA A 182 9.07 26.76 -1.22
N THR A 183 10.32 27.03 -1.62
CA THR A 183 11.31 27.72 -0.76
C THR A 183 10.90 29.16 -0.45
N LYS A 184 10.18 29.82 -1.35
CA LYS A 184 9.59 31.14 -1.13
C LYS A 184 8.32 31.15 -0.30
N GLY A 185 7.77 29.97 0.02
CA GLY A 185 6.51 29.82 0.75
C GLY A 185 5.26 29.94 -0.11
N ASP A 186 5.39 29.99 -1.43
CA ASP A 186 4.26 29.93 -2.36
C ASP A 186 3.96 28.47 -2.71
N ASP A 187 3.33 27.78 -1.75
CA ASP A 187 2.99 26.37 -1.86
C ASP A 187 2.02 26.09 -3.00
N ALA A 188 1.07 27.00 -3.26
CA ALA A 188 0.09 26.84 -4.32
C ALA A 188 0.75 26.82 -5.69
N LYS A 189 1.66 27.79 -5.91
CA LYS A 189 2.44 27.89 -7.14
C LYS A 189 3.37 26.69 -7.33
N ALA A 190 3.98 26.20 -6.25
CA ALA A 190 4.84 25.03 -6.29
C ALA A 190 4.07 23.79 -6.76
N ILE A 191 2.89 23.51 -6.19
CA ILE A 191 2.04 22.39 -6.57
C ILE A 191 1.55 22.54 -8.03
N GLU A 192 1.14 23.74 -8.45
CA GLU A 192 0.75 24.00 -9.85
C GLU A 192 1.87 23.62 -10.85
N ILE A 193 3.10 24.01 -10.54
CA ILE A 193 4.26 23.69 -11.39
C ILE A 193 4.55 22.20 -11.38
N TRP A 194 4.46 21.53 -10.23
CA TRP A 194 4.73 20.09 -10.11
C TRP A 194 3.64 19.19 -10.73
N GLU A 195 2.47 19.73 -11.03
CA GLU A 195 1.32 18.95 -11.53
C GLU A 195 1.65 17.99 -12.68
N PRO A 196 2.42 18.35 -13.74
CA PRO A 196 2.75 17.43 -14.81
C PRO A 196 3.56 16.20 -14.36
N VAL A 197 4.39 16.36 -13.30
CA VAL A 197 5.16 15.27 -12.69
C VAL A 197 4.27 14.42 -11.77
N LEU A 198 3.47 15.07 -10.94
CA LEU A 198 2.54 14.42 -10.02
C LEU A 198 1.48 13.59 -10.75
N ALA A 199 0.99 14.10 -11.88
CA ALA A 199 0.06 13.41 -12.78
C ALA A 199 0.73 12.31 -13.64
N GLY A 200 2.03 12.08 -13.52
CA GLY A 200 2.75 11.05 -14.29
C GLY A 200 2.98 11.37 -15.78
N LYS A 201 2.66 12.59 -16.22
CA LYS A 201 2.87 13.04 -17.63
C LYS A 201 4.34 13.31 -17.93
N GLN A 202 5.13 13.61 -16.92
CA GLN A 202 6.56 13.83 -16.98
C GLN A 202 7.24 12.95 -15.96
N THR A 203 8.04 11.99 -16.42
CA THR A 203 8.76 11.04 -15.57
C THR A 203 10.20 10.87 -16.06
N CYS A 204 11.09 10.45 -15.17
CA CYS A 204 12.44 10.01 -15.47
C CYS A 204 12.93 9.09 -14.32
N GLN A 205 14.20 8.67 -14.36
CA GLN A 205 14.82 7.86 -13.31
C GLN A 205 14.74 8.49 -11.91
N GLU A 206 14.69 9.83 -11.81
CA GLU A 206 14.71 10.60 -10.56
C GLU A 206 13.32 11.13 -10.17
N GLU A 207 12.35 11.10 -11.08
CA GLU A 207 11.00 11.64 -10.88
C GLU A 207 9.92 10.60 -11.27
N PRO A 208 8.84 10.52 -10.49
CA PRO A 208 8.26 11.51 -9.56
C PRO A 208 8.73 11.44 -8.09
N HIS A 209 9.70 10.58 -7.74
CA HIS A 209 10.11 10.28 -6.36
C HIS A 209 10.39 11.53 -5.53
N ARG A 210 11.18 12.47 -6.07
CA ARG A 210 11.57 13.68 -5.37
C ARG A 210 10.44 14.71 -5.27
N VAL A 211 9.61 14.83 -6.30
CA VAL A 211 8.46 15.75 -6.27
C VAL A 211 7.41 15.27 -5.27
N LEU A 212 7.13 13.96 -5.23
CA LEU A 212 6.19 13.39 -4.25
C LEU A 212 6.63 13.71 -2.81
N ALA A 213 7.91 13.52 -2.48
CA ALA A 213 8.43 13.84 -1.16
C ALA A 213 8.40 15.36 -0.87
N ARG A 214 8.75 16.21 -1.85
CA ARG A 214 8.76 17.68 -1.70
C ARG A 214 7.38 18.28 -1.53
N SER A 215 6.35 17.69 -2.12
CA SER A 215 4.98 18.17 -2.07
C SER A 215 4.28 17.95 -0.74
N LEU A 216 4.79 17.04 0.13
CA LEU A 216 4.14 16.63 1.38
C LEU A 216 3.79 17.80 2.28
N LEU A 217 4.77 18.63 2.66
CA LEU A 217 4.55 19.76 3.55
C LEU A 217 3.74 20.90 2.89
N PRO A 218 3.96 21.29 1.62
CA PRO A 218 3.08 22.18 0.89
C PRO A 218 1.61 21.75 0.90
N LEU A 219 1.32 20.47 0.65
CA LEU A 219 -0.05 19.94 0.68
C LEU A 219 -0.67 19.99 2.09
N LEU A 220 0.09 19.61 3.12
CA LEU A 220 -0.39 19.70 4.51
C LEU A 220 -0.74 21.13 4.89
N ARG A 221 0.10 22.13 4.53
CA ARG A 221 -0.17 23.54 4.82
C ARG A 221 -1.37 24.09 4.08
N GLN A 222 -1.75 23.48 2.94
CA GLN A 222 -2.95 23.80 2.17
C GLN A 222 -4.19 23.01 2.62
N GLY A 223 -4.08 22.11 3.61
CA GLY A 223 -5.19 21.24 4.06
C GLY A 223 -5.55 20.13 3.06
N ARG A 224 -4.72 19.87 2.05
CA ARG A 224 -4.91 18.80 1.05
C ARG A 224 -4.38 17.46 1.59
N PHE A 225 -5.04 16.96 2.63
CA PHE A 225 -4.56 15.82 3.42
C PHE A 225 -4.55 14.50 2.66
N ASP A 226 -5.58 14.26 1.83
CA ASP A 226 -5.70 13.01 1.06
C ASP A 226 -4.60 12.89 0.00
N GLU A 227 -4.28 14.00 -0.65
CA GLU A 227 -3.18 14.05 -1.60
C GLU A 227 -1.83 13.90 -0.91
N ALA A 228 -1.65 14.53 0.25
CA ALA A 228 -0.43 14.37 1.04
C ALA A 228 -0.22 12.91 1.47
N ARG A 229 -1.30 12.22 1.87
CA ARG A 229 -1.29 10.77 2.16
C ARG A 229 -0.89 9.95 0.94
N ALA A 230 -1.56 10.16 -0.19
CA ALA A 230 -1.28 9.44 -1.43
C ALA A 230 0.17 9.67 -1.90
N HIS A 231 0.66 10.92 -1.83
CA HIS A 231 2.05 11.24 -2.16
C HIS A 231 3.05 10.61 -1.20
N HIS A 232 2.71 10.48 0.09
CA HIS A 232 3.57 9.77 1.05
C HIS A 232 3.66 8.28 0.72
N LEU A 233 2.54 7.59 0.55
CA LEU A 233 2.50 6.16 0.26
C LEU A 233 3.24 5.83 -1.03
N ARG A 234 2.88 6.50 -2.13
CA ARG A 234 3.49 6.31 -3.44
C ARG A 234 4.97 6.73 -3.45
N GLY A 235 5.29 7.88 -2.86
CA GLY A 235 6.64 8.44 -2.88
C GLY A 235 7.62 7.61 -2.06
N TYR A 236 7.24 7.16 -0.87
CA TYR A 236 8.09 6.30 -0.05
C TYR A 236 8.31 4.93 -0.71
N ARG A 237 7.25 4.33 -1.28
CA ARG A 237 7.39 3.08 -2.03
C ARG A 237 8.45 3.17 -3.14
N LEU A 238 8.46 4.28 -3.88
CA LEU A 238 9.41 4.50 -4.97
C LEU A 238 10.82 4.87 -4.47
N ALA A 239 10.94 5.45 -3.26
CA ALA A 239 12.22 5.91 -2.72
C ALA A 239 12.93 4.85 -1.87
N ARG A 240 12.20 3.92 -1.23
CA ARG A 240 12.78 2.91 -0.34
C ARG A 240 13.80 2.05 -1.08
N GLY A 241 14.91 1.72 -0.41
CA GLY A 241 15.98 0.90 -0.98
C GLY A 241 16.90 1.63 -1.96
N ASN A 242 16.66 2.91 -2.26
CA ASN A 242 17.51 3.71 -3.14
C ASN A 242 18.35 4.72 -2.34
N GLU A 243 19.64 4.45 -2.20
CA GLU A 243 20.59 5.31 -1.46
C GLU A 243 20.71 6.73 -2.04
N SER A 244 20.44 6.93 -3.33
CA SER A 244 20.49 8.25 -3.96
C SER A 244 19.35 9.15 -3.51
N LEU A 245 18.27 8.57 -2.93
CA LEU A 245 17.04 9.26 -2.51
C LEU A 245 16.94 9.50 -1.00
N LEU A 246 18.04 9.40 -0.25
CA LEU A 246 18.06 9.62 1.20
C LEU A 246 17.40 10.96 1.63
N ARG A 247 17.55 12.01 0.82
CA ARG A 247 16.87 13.30 1.07
C ARG A 247 15.36 13.18 1.06
N SER A 248 14.82 12.42 0.10
CA SER A 248 13.37 12.15 -0.01
C SER A 248 12.89 11.25 1.14
N ILE A 249 13.65 10.22 1.50
CA ILE A 249 13.37 9.36 2.66
C ILE A 249 13.31 10.19 3.95
N GLY A 250 14.27 11.11 4.17
CA GLY A 250 14.23 12.05 5.30
C GLY A 250 12.99 12.94 5.33
N GLN A 251 12.45 13.34 4.16
CA GLN A 251 11.19 14.10 4.08
C GLN A 251 9.96 13.24 4.42
N HIS A 252 9.94 11.96 4.07
CA HIS A 252 8.89 11.03 4.47
C HIS A 252 8.89 10.76 5.98
N ILE A 253 10.07 10.64 6.61
CA ILE A 253 10.22 10.53 8.07
C ILE A 253 9.71 11.80 8.76
N GLU A 254 10.10 12.98 8.28
CA GLU A 254 9.63 14.26 8.80
C GLU A 254 8.10 14.42 8.69
N PHE A 255 7.53 13.99 7.56
CA PHE A 255 6.08 13.99 7.36
C PHE A 255 5.38 13.13 8.43
N CYS A 256 5.86 11.92 8.69
CA CYS A 256 5.31 11.07 9.73
C CYS A 256 5.36 11.75 11.12
N ALA A 257 6.48 12.37 11.46
CA ALA A 257 6.65 13.07 12.73
C ALA A 257 5.70 14.28 12.89
N LEU A 258 5.37 14.97 11.79
CA LEU A 258 4.52 16.17 11.80
C LEU A 258 3.03 15.88 11.62
N THR A 259 2.64 14.60 11.50
CA THR A 259 1.25 14.16 11.24
C THR A 259 0.74 13.11 12.22
N GLY A 260 1.41 12.95 13.39
CA GLY A 260 1.00 11.99 14.42
C GLY A 260 1.24 10.52 14.04
N ASN A 261 2.21 10.27 13.14
CA ASN A 261 2.57 8.93 12.67
C ASN A 261 3.99 8.54 13.06
N GLU A 262 4.40 8.87 14.29
CA GLU A 262 5.76 8.70 14.79
C GLU A 262 6.21 7.22 14.75
N ALA A 263 5.30 6.28 14.98
CA ALA A 263 5.57 4.85 14.87
C ALA A 263 5.98 4.47 13.44
N ARG A 264 5.24 4.94 12.42
CA ARG A 264 5.60 4.73 11.02
C ARG A 264 6.93 5.41 10.67
N GLY A 265 7.18 6.59 11.20
CA GLY A 265 8.46 7.27 11.07
C GLY A 265 9.63 6.45 11.60
N LEU A 266 9.46 5.75 12.73
CA LEU A 266 10.46 4.83 13.30
C LEU A 266 10.68 3.60 12.41
N GLU A 267 9.64 2.99 11.86
CA GLU A 267 9.77 1.87 10.92
C GLU A 267 10.61 2.27 9.71
N ILE A 268 10.29 3.41 9.09
CA ILE A 268 11.08 3.95 7.98
C ILE A 268 12.54 4.21 8.40
N LEU A 269 12.78 4.71 9.61
CA LEU A 269 14.13 4.91 10.12
C LEU A 269 14.88 3.59 10.28
N PHE A 270 14.24 2.53 10.80
CA PHE A 270 14.87 1.22 10.97
C PHE A 270 15.23 0.57 9.63
N ASP A 271 14.40 0.73 8.61
CA ASP A 271 14.71 0.27 7.25
C ASP A 271 15.96 0.95 6.66
N HIS A 272 16.37 2.10 7.22
CA HIS A 272 17.47 2.94 6.72
C HIS A 272 18.54 3.24 7.78
N ASP A 273 18.62 2.48 8.86
CA ASP A 273 19.54 2.71 9.99
C ASP A 273 21.01 2.71 9.58
N THR A 274 21.37 1.94 8.55
CA THR A 274 22.73 1.88 7.98
C THR A 274 23.22 3.24 7.47
N HIS A 275 22.32 4.17 7.13
CA HIS A 275 22.61 5.52 6.65
C HIS A 275 22.66 6.58 7.76
N LEU A 276 22.51 6.18 9.01
CA LEU A 276 22.74 7.07 10.17
C LEU A 276 24.23 7.39 10.38
N LYS A 277 25.14 6.58 9.81
CA LYS A 277 26.58 6.83 9.83
C LYS A 277 26.93 8.07 9.02
N PRO A 278 28.10 8.70 9.29
CA PRO A 278 28.59 9.79 8.45
C PRO A 278 28.66 9.40 6.98
N LEU A 279 28.07 10.23 6.11
CA LEU A 279 28.08 10.03 4.66
C LEU A 279 29.13 10.88 3.99
N THR A 280 29.63 10.45 2.83
CA THR A 280 30.55 11.25 1.99
C THR A 280 29.81 12.43 1.36
N ASP A 281 28.52 12.30 0.99
CA ASP A 281 27.64 13.41 0.62
C ASP A 281 27.08 14.06 1.90
N VAL A 282 27.81 15.03 2.45
CA VAL A 282 27.43 15.72 3.69
C VAL A 282 26.12 16.53 3.56
N LYS A 283 25.75 16.94 2.34
CA LYS A 283 24.47 17.61 2.10
C LYS A 283 23.31 16.62 2.17
N ALA A 284 23.44 15.42 1.59
CA ALA A 284 22.46 14.36 1.73
C ALA A 284 22.34 13.93 3.20
N GLN A 285 23.47 13.82 3.92
CA GLN A 285 23.46 13.56 5.37
C GLN A 285 22.66 14.61 6.14
N LEU A 286 22.92 15.90 5.91
CA LEU A 286 22.21 17.00 6.57
C LEU A 286 20.71 16.95 6.32
N ASP A 287 20.30 16.63 5.08
CA ASP A 287 18.89 16.57 4.69
C ASP A 287 18.18 15.35 5.27
N PHE A 288 18.81 14.16 5.23
CA PHE A 288 18.26 12.92 5.78
C PHE A 288 18.20 12.97 7.30
N HIS A 289 19.35 13.24 7.96
CA HIS A 289 19.37 13.33 9.43
C HIS A 289 18.47 14.46 9.95
N GLY A 290 18.27 15.54 9.18
CA GLY A 290 17.32 16.60 9.54
C GLY A 290 15.90 16.07 9.71
N GLY A 291 15.42 15.18 8.82
CA GLY A 291 14.12 14.51 8.96
C GLY A 291 14.06 13.56 10.15
N VAL A 292 15.12 12.78 10.34
CA VAL A 292 15.27 11.89 11.51
C VAL A 292 15.24 12.68 12.81
N LEU A 293 15.94 13.79 12.88
CA LEU A 293 15.98 14.63 14.10
C LEU A 293 14.61 15.22 14.46
N VAL A 294 13.79 15.60 13.47
CA VAL A 294 12.41 16.03 13.73
C VAL A 294 11.59 14.90 14.36
N LEU A 295 11.77 13.66 13.88
CA LEU A 295 11.11 12.49 14.48
C LEU A 295 11.59 12.25 15.92
N LEU A 296 12.91 12.26 16.16
CA LEU A 296 13.47 12.02 17.50
C LEU A 296 13.03 13.11 18.51
N GLU A 297 13.00 14.37 18.10
CA GLU A 297 12.49 15.49 18.90
C GLU A 297 11.02 15.26 19.28
N ARG A 298 10.23 14.79 18.32
CA ARG A 298 8.81 14.48 18.56
C ARG A 298 8.64 13.33 19.54
N LEU A 299 9.40 12.24 19.39
CA LEU A 299 9.39 11.10 20.31
C LEU A 299 9.80 11.51 21.73
N THR A 300 10.82 12.35 21.90
CA THR A 300 11.20 12.93 23.19
C THR A 300 10.03 13.73 23.79
N THR A 301 9.36 14.57 22.99
CA THR A 301 8.20 15.35 23.44
C THR A 301 7.04 14.47 23.92
N LEU A 302 6.85 13.31 23.29
CA LEU A 302 5.83 12.31 23.66
C LEU A 302 6.23 11.42 24.86
N GLY A 303 7.43 11.62 25.44
CA GLY A 303 7.91 10.88 26.61
C GLY A 303 8.66 9.59 26.28
N HIS A 304 9.03 9.35 25.03
CA HIS A 304 9.78 8.16 24.60
C HIS A 304 11.30 8.37 24.58
N GLY A 305 11.80 9.52 25.02
CA GLY A 305 13.22 9.88 24.92
C GLY A 305 14.20 8.87 25.54
N ALA A 306 13.87 8.32 26.71
CA ALA A 306 14.71 7.35 27.41
C ALA A 306 14.30 5.88 27.16
N GLY A 307 13.08 5.61 26.70
CA GLY A 307 12.49 4.26 26.66
C GLY A 307 12.66 3.52 25.34
N ALA A 308 12.76 4.23 24.22
CA ALA A 308 12.94 3.63 22.92
C ALA A 308 14.44 3.46 22.60
N SER A 309 14.80 2.32 21.98
CA SER A 309 16.18 2.01 21.60
C SER A 309 16.32 1.99 20.09
N VAL A 310 17.28 2.73 19.55
CA VAL A 310 17.60 2.78 18.13
C VAL A 310 19.05 2.29 17.92
N PRO A 311 19.29 1.37 16.98
CA PRO A 311 20.64 0.92 16.66
C PRO A 311 21.45 2.05 15.98
N TYR A 312 22.64 2.30 16.48
CA TYR A 312 23.59 3.24 15.87
C TYR A 312 25.04 2.76 16.11
N GLU A 313 25.85 2.64 15.08
CA GLU A 313 27.24 2.18 15.12
C GLU A 313 27.46 0.88 15.94
N GLY A 314 26.52 -0.06 15.84
CA GLY A 314 26.60 -1.37 16.51
C GLY A 314 26.20 -1.36 17.99
N SER A 315 25.72 -0.23 18.50
CA SER A 315 25.22 -0.07 19.88
C SER A 315 23.77 0.42 19.89
N ALA A 316 23.01 0.04 20.89
CA ALA A 316 21.68 0.59 21.12
C ALA A 316 21.80 1.93 21.83
N HIS A 317 21.16 2.96 21.27
CA HIS A 317 21.09 4.31 21.86
C HIS A 317 19.63 4.63 22.21
N SER A 318 19.42 5.35 23.30
CA SER A 318 18.11 5.97 23.54
C SER A 318 17.84 7.05 22.47
N VAL A 319 16.57 7.41 22.31
CA VAL A 319 16.17 8.49 21.39
C VAL A 319 16.91 9.80 21.71
N ASP A 320 17.03 10.15 23.00
CA ASP A 320 17.72 11.36 23.44
C ASP A 320 19.22 11.33 23.15
N GLU A 321 19.88 10.18 23.35
CA GLU A 321 21.31 10.01 23.03
C GLU A 321 21.56 10.12 21.52
N LEU A 322 20.76 9.44 20.69
CA LEU A 322 20.86 9.49 19.24
C LEU A 322 20.60 10.91 18.74
N TYR A 323 19.56 11.57 19.26
CA TYR A 323 19.27 12.97 18.94
C TYR A 323 20.47 13.88 19.18
N ALA A 324 21.09 13.77 20.36
CA ALA A 324 22.25 14.59 20.72
C ALA A 324 23.43 14.38 19.76
N VAL A 325 23.75 13.13 19.41
CA VAL A 325 24.85 12.78 18.49
C VAL A 325 24.59 13.30 17.08
N LEU A 326 23.42 12.98 16.50
CA LEU A 326 23.10 13.37 15.12
C LEU A 326 22.98 14.89 14.99
N ARG A 327 22.38 15.56 15.99
CA ARG A 327 22.25 17.03 16.02
C ARG A 327 23.61 17.73 16.05
N ALA A 328 24.54 17.23 16.87
CA ALA A 328 25.90 17.76 16.92
C ALA A 328 26.61 17.65 15.56
N GLY A 329 26.53 16.48 14.90
CA GLY A 329 27.10 16.26 13.57
C GLY A 329 26.48 17.15 12.49
N CYS A 330 25.16 17.28 12.47
CA CYS A 330 24.46 18.15 11.51
C CYS A 330 24.77 19.63 11.71
N LEU A 331 24.90 20.09 12.97
CA LEU A 331 25.29 21.46 13.27
C LEU A 331 26.73 21.74 12.85
N ASP A 332 27.63 20.79 12.97
CA ASP A 332 29.00 20.93 12.45
C ASP A 332 28.99 21.13 10.93
N ILE A 333 28.28 20.25 10.21
CA ILE A 333 28.11 20.36 8.75
C ILE A 333 27.50 21.72 8.37
N ALA A 334 26.42 22.13 9.02
CA ALA A 334 25.76 23.41 8.72
C ALA A 334 26.70 24.61 8.94
N ARG A 335 27.49 24.61 10.02
CA ARG A 335 28.48 25.63 10.31
C ARG A 335 29.62 25.66 9.29
N ARG A 336 30.04 24.53 8.76
CA ARG A 336 31.05 24.48 7.68
C ARG A 336 30.50 25.12 6.41
N PHE A 337 29.25 24.89 6.05
CA PHE A 337 28.57 25.60 4.96
C PHE A 337 28.48 27.09 5.25
N ASP A 338 28.07 27.50 6.44
CA ASP A 338 27.96 28.90 6.83
C ASP A 338 29.31 29.63 6.76
N ALA A 339 30.38 28.97 7.25
CA ALA A 339 31.75 29.52 7.17
C ALA A 339 32.19 29.69 5.72
N ARG A 340 31.92 28.73 4.82
CA ARG A 340 32.18 28.84 3.39
C ARG A 340 31.37 29.98 2.75
N ASN A 341 30.11 30.10 3.09
CA ASN A 341 29.17 31.03 2.49
C ASN A 341 29.28 32.45 3.06
N GLY A 342 29.92 32.62 4.23
CA GLY A 342 30.05 33.89 4.92
C GLY A 342 28.75 34.42 5.55
N ASN A 343 27.82 33.54 5.91
CA ASN A 343 26.55 33.86 6.55
C ASN A 343 26.08 32.67 7.46
N SER A 344 24.89 32.78 8.08
CA SER A 344 24.31 31.73 8.97
C SER A 344 23.12 31.00 8.35
N ARG A 345 22.90 31.13 7.04
CA ARG A 345 21.67 30.70 6.37
C ARG A 345 21.41 29.21 6.50
N VAL A 346 22.44 28.36 6.43
CA VAL A 346 22.28 26.90 6.46
C VAL A 346 21.95 26.45 7.88
N SER A 347 22.66 26.94 8.91
CA SER A 347 22.34 26.60 10.30
C SER A 347 21.00 27.19 10.74
N ASP A 348 20.63 28.40 10.31
CA ASP A 348 19.32 28.98 10.63
C ASP A 348 18.16 28.18 10.01
N ARG A 349 18.27 27.82 8.74
CA ARG A 349 17.29 26.92 8.07
C ARG A 349 17.20 25.56 8.76
N PHE A 350 18.32 24.97 9.14
CA PHE A 350 18.38 23.70 9.84
C PHE A 350 17.69 23.75 11.21
N LEU A 351 18.00 24.77 12.01
CA LEU A 351 17.39 24.97 13.34
C LEU A 351 15.87 25.26 13.23
N ALA A 352 15.47 26.07 12.23
CA ALA A 352 14.06 26.31 11.96
C ALA A 352 13.30 25.04 11.55
N ARG A 353 13.97 24.13 10.86
CA ARG A 353 13.40 22.80 10.53
C ARG A 353 13.15 21.97 11.79
N LEU A 354 14.12 21.91 12.71
CA LEU A 354 13.97 21.16 13.96
C LEU A 354 12.85 21.73 14.86
N GLY A 355 12.66 23.04 14.85
CA GLY A 355 11.62 23.71 15.67
C GLY A 355 10.21 23.64 15.07
N ARG A 356 9.95 22.85 14.04
CA ARG A 356 8.61 22.72 13.45
C ARG A 356 7.66 22.00 14.40
N ALA A 357 6.51 22.64 14.67
CA ALA A 357 5.41 21.98 15.39
C ALA A 357 4.66 21.02 14.45
N PRO A 358 3.98 20.00 15.01
CA PRO A 358 3.05 19.18 14.26
C PRO A 358 2.04 20.02 13.48
N LEU A 359 1.76 19.64 12.24
CA LEU A 359 0.84 20.37 11.36
C LEU A 359 -0.60 19.88 11.51
N VAL A 360 -0.75 18.61 11.90
CA VAL A 360 -2.03 17.97 12.27
C VAL A 360 -1.76 17.02 13.43
N ASP A 361 -2.75 16.86 14.31
CA ASP A 361 -2.60 15.97 15.47
C ASP A 361 -2.47 14.50 15.05
N VAL A 362 -3.34 14.04 14.15
CA VAL A 362 -3.32 12.70 13.56
C VAL A 362 -3.84 12.76 12.12
N LEU A 363 -3.06 12.27 11.18
CA LEU A 363 -3.48 11.99 9.80
C LEU A 363 -3.44 10.47 9.58
N PRO A 364 -4.58 9.76 9.55
CA PRO A 364 -4.58 8.33 9.28
C PRO A 364 -3.94 8.02 7.92
N LEU A 365 -2.91 7.16 7.91
CA LEU A 365 -2.21 6.77 6.67
C LEU A 365 -2.82 5.55 5.99
N GLY A 366 -3.60 4.77 6.72
CA GLY A 366 -4.16 3.50 6.24
C GLY A 366 -3.18 2.32 6.31
N VAL A 367 -1.88 2.58 6.47
CA VAL A 367 -0.87 1.53 6.67
C VAL A 367 -0.85 1.07 8.13
N ARG A 368 -0.54 -0.22 8.32
CA ARG A 368 -0.28 -0.80 9.63
C ARG A 368 1.05 -0.26 10.16
N SER A 369 1.07 0.26 11.35
CA SER A 369 2.30 0.63 12.05
C SER A 369 2.35 -0.03 13.42
N SER A 370 3.56 -0.35 13.88
CA SER A 370 3.79 -0.89 15.22
C SER A 370 3.36 0.14 16.27
N ALA A 371 2.72 -0.32 17.35
CA ALA A 371 2.43 0.59 18.45
C ALA A 371 3.74 1.07 19.08
N LEU A 372 3.82 2.35 19.41
CA LEU A 372 4.91 2.84 20.25
C LEU A 372 4.84 2.15 21.62
N PRO A 373 5.97 1.73 22.22
CA PRO A 373 5.98 1.24 23.59
C PRO A 373 5.28 2.26 24.48
N GLN A 374 4.45 1.81 25.44
CA GLN A 374 3.82 2.74 26.37
C GLN A 374 4.91 3.57 27.06
N ALA A 375 4.83 4.89 26.94
CA ALA A 375 5.70 5.79 27.68
C ALA A 375 5.51 5.53 29.19
N ALA A 376 6.59 5.51 29.95
CA ALA A 376 6.48 5.44 31.40
C ALA A 376 5.54 6.57 31.88
N PRO A 377 4.59 6.31 32.80
CA PRO A 377 3.56 7.26 33.12
C PRO A 377 4.19 8.51 33.77
N THR A 378 4.52 9.48 32.93
CA THR A 378 4.66 10.86 33.36
C THR A 378 3.23 11.37 33.59
N ALA A 379 2.94 11.85 34.80
CA ALA A 379 1.64 12.38 35.16
C ALA A 379 1.35 13.69 34.38
N VAL A 380 0.99 13.55 33.11
CA VAL A 380 0.45 14.64 32.29
C VAL A 380 -0.86 14.09 31.70
N PRO A 381 -1.98 14.77 31.86
CA PRO A 381 -3.26 14.29 31.33
C PRO A 381 -3.22 14.23 29.80
N THR A 382 -3.54 13.05 29.27
CA THR A 382 -3.74 12.82 27.85
C THR A 382 -4.78 13.78 27.29
N PRO A 383 -4.51 14.52 26.20
CA PRO A 383 -5.55 15.31 25.57
C PRO A 383 -6.56 14.34 24.92
N VAL A 384 -7.80 14.45 25.32
CA VAL A 384 -8.95 13.82 24.68
C VAL A 384 -9.01 14.33 23.24
N PRO A 385 -9.25 13.47 22.20
CA PRO A 385 -9.34 13.91 20.82
C PRO A 385 -10.41 15.00 20.69
N THR A 386 -9.99 16.14 20.17
CA THR A 386 -10.84 17.32 20.01
C THR A 386 -11.92 17.06 18.96
N ARG A 387 -13.15 17.02 19.41
CA ARG A 387 -14.35 17.21 18.60
C ARG A 387 -14.21 18.47 17.74
N THR A 388 -14.74 18.44 16.51
CA THR A 388 -15.09 19.62 15.73
C THR A 388 -15.63 20.73 16.63
N PRO A 389 -15.22 22.00 16.46
CA PRO A 389 -15.55 23.04 17.41
C PRO A 389 -17.05 23.33 17.44
N VAL A 390 -17.68 22.93 18.54
CA VAL A 390 -18.94 23.54 18.97
C VAL A 390 -18.56 24.88 19.60
N PRO A 391 -19.32 25.97 19.38
CA PRO A 391 -18.93 27.31 19.82
C PRO A 391 -18.72 27.38 21.33
N ALA A 392 -17.62 28.02 21.73
CA ALA A 392 -17.20 28.19 23.10
C ALA A 392 -18.28 28.83 23.97
N ASN A 393 -18.64 28.16 25.04
CA ASN A 393 -19.37 28.75 26.14
C ASN A 393 -18.40 29.60 27.01
N PRO A 394 -18.81 30.76 27.51
CA PRO A 394 -17.91 31.72 28.16
C PRO A 394 -17.33 31.20 29.47
N ALA A 395 -16.13 31.68 29.77
CA ALA A 395 -15.35 31.40 30.97
C ALA A 395 -16.20 31.44 32.26
N VAL A 396 -16.07 30.39 33.06
CA VAL A 396 -16.66 30.32 34.39
C VAL A 396 -15.76 31.10 35.39
N PRO A 397 -16.32 32.04 36.16
CA PRO A 397 -15.54 32.75 37.20
C PRO A 397 -15.24 31.82 38.38
N ASP A 398 -14.16 32.12 39.12
CA ASP A 398 -13.78 31.51 40.37
C ASP A 398 -14.98 31.40 41.34
N ALA A 399 -15.34 30.13 41.67
CA ALA A 399 -16.50 29.82 42.46
C ALA A 399 -16.06 29.46 43.90
N SER A 400 -16.74 30.05 44.89
CA SER A 400 -16.66 29.68 46.32
C SER A 400 -17.01 28.20 46.52
N ASP A 401 -16.53 27.56 47.61
CA ASP A 401 -16.72 26.12 47.95
C ASP A 401 -18.16 25.59 47.78
N ALA A 402 -19.16 26.42 47.98
CA ALA A 402 -20.59 26.06 47.76
C ALA A 402 -20.94 25.87 46.27
N SER A 403 -20.28 26.59 45.36
CA SER A 403 -20.49 26.49 43.91
C SER A 403 -19.76 25.24 43.34
N ALA A 404 -18.64 24.86 43.96
CA ALA A 404 -17.92 23.63 43.58
C ALA A 404 -18.74 22.37 43.92
N ARG A 405 -19.39 22.36 45.11
CA ARG A 405 -20.32 21.28 45.55
C ARG A 405 -21.55 21.18 44.68
N ALA A 406 -22.22 22.28 44.37
CA ALA A 406 -23.36 22.29 43.48
C ALA A 406 -22.98 21.77 42.04
N GLY A 407 -21.75 21.98 41.60
CA GLY A 407 -21.21 21.45 40.37
C GLY A 407 -20.97 19.93 40.41
N VAL A 408 -20.55 19.36 41.54
CA VAL A 408 -20.39 17.92 41.75
C VAL A 408 -21.74 17.23 41.77
N ASP A 409 -22.73 17.75 42.52
CA ASP A 409 -24.09 17.17 42.60
C ASP A 409 -24.76 17.15 41.22
N ALA A 410 -24.72 18.24 40.46
CA ALA A 410 -25.26 18.30 39.12
C ALA A 410 -24.53 17.33 38.14
N SER A 411 -23.25 17.10 38.31
CA SER A 411 -22.49 16.12 37.52
C SER A 411 -22.86 14.69 37.91
N ALA A 412 -23.09 14.42 39.19
CA ALA A 412 -23.54 13.13 39.70
C ALA A 412 -24.92 12.76 39.16
N GLU A 413 -25.88 13.72 39.16
CA GLU A 413 -27.22 13.51 38.59
C GLU A 413 -27.16 13.21 37.10
N ARG A 414 -26.33 13.94 36.34
CA ARG A 414 -26.15 13.64 34.89
C ARG A 414 -25.53 12.26 34.66
N ALA A 415 -24.52 11.88 35.42
CA ALA A 415 -23.90 10.58 35.34
C ALA A 415 -24.85 9.43 35.70
N ARG A 416 -25.74 9.63 36.71
CA ARG A 416 -26.78 8.70 37.11
C ARG A 416 -27.81 8.55 35.97
N HIS A 417 -28.28 9.65 35.43
CA HIS A 417 -29.26 9.64 34.33
C HIS A 417 -28.69 8.94 33.09
N ALA A 418 -27.50 9.27 32.67
CA ALA A 418 -26.84 8.60 31.56
C ALA A 418 -26.67 7.10 31.80
N ARG A 419 -26.32 6.66 33.02
CA ARG A 419 -26.22 5.25 33.38
C ARG A 419 -27.57 4.53 33.35
N ASP A 420 -28.61 5.17 33.82
CA ASP A 420 -29.96 4.59 33.86
C ASP A 420 -30.53 4.42 32.44
N GLN A 421 -30.17 5.30 31.51
CA GLN A 421 -30.51 5.19 30.10
C GLN A 421 -29.61 4.23 29.31
N GLY A 422 -28.53 3.71 29.90
CA GLY A 422 -27.51 2.94 29.18
C GLY A 422 -26.76 3.76 28.14
N HIS A 423 -26.59 5.09 28.38
CA HIS A 423 -25.93 5.99 27.43
C HIS A 423 -24.44 5.67 27.31
N PRO A 424 -23.86 5.58 26.10
CA PRO A 424 -22.44 5.22 25.90
C PRO A 424 -21.45 6.12 26.64
N GLY A 425 -21.77 7.41 26.75
CA GLY A 425 -20.96 8.39 27.48
C GLY A 425 -21.00 8.30 29.01
N ALA A 426 -21.82 7.39 29.59
CA ALA A 426 -21.98 7.31 31.04
C ALA A 426 -20.65 7.04 31.78
N ASP A 427 -19.82 6.15 31.29
CA ASP A 427 -18.55 5.82 31.92
C ASP A 427 -17.55 6.98 31.92
N ALA A 428 -17.51 7.77 30.84
CA ALA A 428 -16.70 8.98 30.77
C ALA A 428 -17.16 10.03 31.79
N LEU A 429 -18.48 10.19 31.98
CA LEU A 429 -19.04 11.08 32.99
C LEU A 429 -18.66 10.63 34.41
N TRP A 430 -18.75 9.34 34.71
CA TRP A 430 -18.36 8.78 36.02
C TRP A 430 -16.86 8.89 36.27
N SER A 431 -16.01 8.63 35.26
CA SER A 431 -14.56 8.78 35.37
C SER A 431 -14.15 10.23 35.64
N GLN A 432 -14.74 11.21 34.94
CA GLN A 432 -14.52 12.63 35.16
C GLN A 432 -14.97 13.05 36.56
N LEU A 433 -16.10 12.52 37.02
CA LEU A 433 -16.63 12.79 38.34
C LEU A 433 -15.73 12.19 39.42
N ALA A 434 -15.21 10.98 39.24
CA ALA A 434 -14.26 10.33 40.13
C ALA A 434 -13.01 11.18 40.38
N VAL A 435 -12.42 11.76 39.34
CA VAL A 435 -11.26 12.65 39.40
C VAL A 435 -11.59 13.92 40.25
N ARG A 436 -12.76 14.51 40.02
CA ARG A 436 -13.20 15.71 40.78
C ARG A 436 -13.43 15.39 42.24
N VAL A 437 -14.09 14.27 42.53
CA VAL A 437 -14.39 13.85 43.90
C VAL A 437 -13.11 13.45 44.67
N ALA A 438 -12.11 12.87 44.02
CA ALA A 438 -10.82 12.53 44.62
C ALA A 438 -10.05 13.77 45.16
N ALA A 439 -10.36 14.97 44.68
CA ALA A 439 -9.79 16.23 45.17
C ALA A 439 -10.50 16.76 46.42
N LEU A 440 -11.63 16.15 46.83
CA LEU A 440 -12.40 16.57 48.01
C LEU A 440 -11.99 15.76 49.25
N PRO A 441 -12.10 16.35 50.46
CA PRO A 441 -11.94 15.58 51.70
C PRO A 441 -13.02 14.48 51.78
N GLU A 442 -12.65 13.28 52.22
CA GLU A 442 -13.55 12.12 52.34
C GLU A 442 -14.83 12.43 53.17
N SER A 443 -14.70 13.26 54.21
CA SER A 443 -15.83 13.72 55.04
C SER A 443 -16.85 14.63 54.32
N GLU A 444 -16.52 15.11 53.16
CA GLU A 444 -17.35 16.00 52.32
C GLU A 444 -18.05 15.31 51.17
N VAL A 445 -17.70 14.05 50.93
CA VAL A 445 -18.32 13.25 49.85
C VAL A 445 -19.63 12.66 50.37
N ASP A 446 -20.73 12.89 49.61
CA ASP A 446 -22.02 12.26 49.91
C ASP A 446 -21.87 10.72 49.94
N PRO A 447 -22.39 10.02 50.95
CA PRO A 447 -22.29 8.57 51.07
C PRO A 447 -22.88 7.80 49.89
N LEU A 448 -23.95 8.30 49.25
CA LEU A 448 -24.54 7.70 48.08
C LEU A 448 -23.61 7.88 46.86
N LEU A 449 -23.04 9.07 46.70
CA LEU A 449 -22.05 9.31 45.62
C LEU A 449 -20.82 8.43 45.78
N ALA A 450 -20.34 8.21 47.02
CA ALA A 450 -19.24 7.31 47.28
C ALA A 450 -19.57 5.83 46.95
N ALA A 451 -20.84 5.42 47.16
CA ALA A 451 -21.31 4.09 46.74
C ALA A 451 -21.42 3.98 45.22
N ASP A 452 -21.93 5.01 44.53
CA ASP A 452 -22.01 5.06 43.05
C ASP A 452 -20.63 4.99 42.41
N LEU A 453 -19.64 5.68 42.95
CA LEU A 453 -18.24 5.62 42.47
C LEU A 453 -17.59 4.27 42.73
N ALA A 454 -17.94 3.60 43.85
CA ALA A 454 -17.48 2.24 44.12
C ALA A 454 -18.11 1.24 43.12
N ASP A 455 -19.38 1.38 42.83
CA ASP A 455 -20.07 0.58 41.79
C ASP A 455 -19.49 0.84 40.38
N HIS A 456 -19.20 2.10 40.01
CA HIS A 456 -18.52 2.40 38.77
C HIS A 456 -17.15 1.72 38.64
N ARG A 457 -16.32 1.77 39.72
CA ARG A 457 -15.04 1.06 39.75
C ARG A 457 -15.20 -0.44 39.59
N ALA A 458 -16.21 -1.02 40.26
CA ALA A 458 -16.49 -2.46 40.17
C ALA A 458 -16.91 -2.87 38.74
N VAL A 459 -17.77 -2.08 38.08
CA VAL A 459 -18.18 -2.30 36.66
C VAL A 459 -16.98 -2.16 35.73
N SER A 460 -16.12 -1.16 35.94
CA SER A 460 -14.89 -1.00 35.13
C SER A 460 -13.94 -2.19 35.29
N ALA A 461 -13.78 -2.70 36.52
CA ALA A 461 -12.98 -3.90 36.79
C ALA A 461 -13.58 -5.15 36.11
N ALA A 462 -14.91 -5.27 36.13
CA ALA A 462 -15.61 -6.39 35.48
C ALA A 462 -15.38 -6.38 33.94
N ARG A 463 -15.47 -5.22 33.29
CA ARG A 463 -15.18 -5.08 31.86
C ARG A 463 -13.71 -5.36 31.52
N ALA A 464 -12.80 -5.03 32.40
CA ALA A 464 -11.39 -5.35 32.26
C ALA A 464 -11.05 -6.83 32.56
N GLY A 465 -12.03 -7.65 32.94
CA GLY A 465 -11.81 -9.04 33.33
C GLY A 465 -10.99 -9.18 34.62
N ALA A 466 -10.97 -8.17 35.47
CA ALA A 466 -10.17 -8.18 36.68
C ALA A 466 -10.73 -9.19 37.70
N PRO A 467 -9.89 -10.02 38.34
CA PRO A 467 -10.33 -11.10 39.24
C PRO A 467 -11.05 -10.57 40.49
N GLU A 468 -10.83 -9.35 40.93
CA GLU A 468 -11.47 -8.70 42.06
C GLU A 468 -12.86 -8.13 41.73
N ALA A 469 -13.32 -8.16 40.49
CA ALA A 469 -14.57 -7.52 40.08
C ALA A 469 -15.79 -7.99 40.89
N ALA A 470 -15.90 -9.27 41.17
CA ALA A 470 -17.01 -9.85 41.95
C ALA A 470 -17.00 -9.32 43.41
N GLU A 471 -15.83 -9.24 44.03
CA GLU A 471 -15.69 -8.70 45.38
C GLU A 471 -16.06 -7.22 45.45
N LEU A 472 -15.63 -6.43 44.46
CA LEU A 472 -15.93 -5.00 44.36
C LEU A 472 -17.44 -4.77 44.15
N LEU A 473 -18.10 -5.56 43.30
CA LEU A 473 -19.56 -5.49 43.10
C LEU A 473 -20.34 -5.89 44.36
N ALA A 474 -19.90 -6.93 45.10
CA ALA A 474 -20.49 -7.32 46.34
C ALA A 474 -20.36 -6.21 47.40
N ALA A 475 -19.19 -5.57 47.49
CA ALA A 475 -18.98 -4.44 48.39
C ALA A 475 -19.86 -3.22 48.03
N ALA A 476 -20.01 -2.90 46.75
CA ALA A 476 -20.89 -1.82 46.28
C ALA A 476 -22.36 -2.13 46.60
N ARG A 477 -22.83 -3.37 46.37
CA ARG A 477 -24.16 -3.85 46.76
C ARG A 477 -24.43 -3.66 48.22
N ASP A 478 -23.51 -4.09 49.08
CA ASP A 478 -23.69 -4.02 50.55
C ASP A 478 -23.71 -2.57 51.06
N ARG A 479 -22.94 -1.67 50.43
CA ARG A 479 -23.03 -0.22 50.66
C ARG A 479 -24.41 0.33 50.31
N TYR A 480 -24.96 -0.04 49.14
CA TYR A 480 -26.30 0.39 48.76
C TYR A 480 -27.40 -0.13 49.75
N ARG A 481 -27.27 -1.38 50.19
CA ARG A 481 -28.14 -1.94 51.23
C ARG A 481 -28.09 -1.15 52.53
N THR A 482 -26.88 -0.79 53.00
CA THR A 482 -26.69 0.00 54.19
C THR A 482 -27.29 1.41 54.06
N LEU A 483 -27.29 1.98 52.86
CA LEU A 483 -27.88 3.29 52.55
C LEU A 483 -29.37 3.22 52.21
N GLY A 484 -30.02 2.06 52.32
CA GLY A 484 -31.42 1.87 51.98
C GLY A 484 -31.75 2.04 50.48
N GLN A 485 -30.74 1.92 49.63
CA GLN A 485 -30.86 2.04 48.14
C GLN A 485 -31.17 0.66 47.54
N ALA A 486 -32.38 0.13 47.78
CA ALA A 486 -32.77 -1.24 47.44
C ALA A 486 -32.69 -1.48 45.91
N GLU A 487 -33.13 -0.49 45.09
CA GLU A 487 -33.11 -0.53 43.63
C GLU A 487 -31.66 -0.70 43.09
N ARG A 488 -30.70 0.05 43.60
CA ARG A 488 -29.29 -0.04 43.18
C ARG A 488 -28.61 -1.32 43.66
N ALA A 489 -28.99 -1.78 44.88
CA ALA A 489 -28.54 -3.06 45.39
C ALA A 489 -29.01 -4.23 44.50
N ALA A 490 -30.25 -4.20 44.02
CA ALA A 490 -30.80 -5.21 43.12
C ALA A 490 -30.04 -5.21 41.77
N LEU A 491 -29.67 -4.04 41.23
CA LEU A 491 -28.86 -3.96 40.02
C LEU A 491 -27.44 -4.50 40.21
N ALA A 492 -26.80 -4.21 41.35
CA ALA A 492 -25.48 -4.77 41.69
C ALA A 492 -25.51 -6.29 41.86
N GLU A 493 -26.58 -6.85 42.37
CA GLU A 493 -26.81 -8.29 42.47
C GLU A 493 -26.91 -8.94 41.06
N LEU A 494 -27.65 -8.30 40.15
CA LEU A 494 -27.75 -8.80 38.77
C LEU A 494 -26.36 -8.79 38.04
N ARG A 495 -25.59 -7.74 38.23
CA ARG A 495 -24.22 -7.65 37.69
C ARG A 495 -23.28 -8.73 38.25
N LEU A 496 -23.44 -9.10 39.54
CA LEU A 496 -22.71 -10.22 40.16
C LEU A 496 -22.99 -11.54 39.45
N ALA A 497 -24.24 -11.81 39.07
CA ALA A 497 -24.60 -13.01 38.29
C ALA A 497 -23.93 -13.01 36.93
N GLY A 498 -23.89 -11.84 36.24
CA GLY A 498 -23.20 -11.70 34.95
C GLY A 498 -21.69 -11.94 35.05
N VAL A 499 -21.04 -11.36 36.07
CA VAL A 499 -19.59 -11.55 36.31
C VAL A 499 -19.28 -13.02 36.66
N ALA A 500 -20.14 -13.70 37.45
CA ALA A 500 -19.98 -15.11 37.75
C ALA A 500 -20.04 -15.99 36.50
N ALA A 501 -20.97 -15.69 35.58
CA ALA A 501 -21.07 -16.39 34.31
C ALA A 501 -19.81 -16.20 33.44
N GLN A 502 -19.32 -14.97 33.34
CA GLN A 502 -18.10 -14.64 32.59
C GLN A 502 -16.84 -15.29 33.19
N ALA A 503 -16.78 -15.43 34.52
CA ALA A 503 -15.67 -16.08 35.19
C ALA A 503 -15.72 -17.63 35.13
N GLY A 504 -16.71 -18.22 34.41
CA GLY A 504 -16.88 -19.66 34.32
C GLY A 504 -17.32 -20.32 35.63
N ALA A 505 -18.08 -19.62 36.47
CA ALA A 505 -18.64 -20.19 37.69
C ALA A 505 -19.60 -21.35 37.36
N ASP A 506 -19.78 -22.26 38.36
CA ASP A 506 -20.72 -23.36 38.23
C ASP A 506 -22.12 -22.88 37.82
N PRO A 507 -22.74 -23.50 36.78
CA PRO A 507 -24.06 -23.12 36.28
C PRO A 507 -25.12 -23.01 37.38
N THR A 508 -25.09 -23.95 38.35
CA THR A 508 -26.02 -23.93 39.52
C THR A 508 -25.84 -22.67 40.35
N GLU A 509 -24.60 -22.25 40.60
CA GLU A 509 -24.30 -21.03 41.36
C GLU A 509 -24.72 -19.78 40.60
N THR A 510 -24.49 -19.75 39.28
CA THR A 510 -24.91 -18.61 38.44
C THR A 510 -26.46 -18.50 38.43
N ARG A 511 -27.19 -19.59 38.28
CA ARG A 511 -28.67 -19.58 38.37
C ARG A 511 -29.16 -19.14 39.77
N ARG A 512 -28.48 -19.57 40.85
CA ARG A 512 -28.77 -19.10 42.18
C ARG A 512 -28.59 -17.58 42.35
N LEU A 513 -27.55 -17.01 41.76
CA LEU A 513 -27.33 -15.57 41.74
C LEU A 513 -28.37 -14.84 40.91
N LEU A 514 -28.75 -15.36 39.75
CA LEU A 514 -29.83 -14.79 38.92
C LEU A 514 -31.17 -14.82 39.66
N ALA A 515 -31.53 -15.94 40.30
CA ALA A 515 -32.75 -16.03 41.10
C ALA A 515 -32.74 -15.04 42.29
N THR A 516 -31.57 -14.85 42.93
CA THR A 516 -31.41 -13.85 44.01
C THR A 516 -31.62 -12.44 43.49
N ALA A 517 -31.05 -12.10 42.32
CA ALA A 517 -31.22 -10.79 41.69
C ALA A 517 -32.66 -10.52 41.28
N PHE A 518 -33.35 -11.54 40.70
CA PHE A 518 -34.76 -11.45 40.34
C PHE A 518 -35.62 -11.22 41.56
N GLY A 519 -35.43 -12.04 42.65
CA GLY A 519 -36.15 -11.89 43.91
C GLY A 519 -35.89 -10.51 44.59
N ALA A 520 -34.67 -9.99 44.50
CA ALA A 520 -34.37 -8.64 44.97
C ALA A 520 -35.12 -7.54 44.18
N ALA A 521 -35.30 -7.72 42.86
CA ALA A 521 -36.06 -6.80 42.01
C ALA A 521 -37.59 -6.89 42.31
N GLU A 522 -38.10 -8.08 42.56
CA GLU A 522 -39.52 -8.29 42.92
C GLU A 522 -39.85 -7.72 44.32
N ALA A 523 -38.87 -7.72 45.23
CA ALA A 523 -39.04 -7.23 46.61
C ALA A 523 -39.02 -5.67 46.69
N LEU A 524 -38.75 -4.96 45.58
CA LEU A 524 -38.81 -3.48 45.51
C LEU A 524 -40.26 -3.01 45.77
N ASP A 525 -40.40 -1.81 46.37
CA ASP A 525 -41.72 -1.21 46.58
C ASP A 525 -42.52 -1.18 45.23
N PRO A 526 -43.75 -1.64 45.23
CA PRO A 526 -44.59 -1.58 44.02
C PRO A 526 -44.74 -0.19 43.44
N ALA A 527 -44.55 0.87 44.25
CA ALA A 527 -44.58 2.25 43.78
C ALA A 527 -43.23 2.75 43.27
N ASP A 528 -42.16 1.99 43.40
CA ASP A 528 -40.83 2.36 42.87
C ASP A 528 -40.82 2.35 41.35
N PRO A 529 -40.55 3.48 40.69
CA PRO A 529 -40.55 3.56 39.22
C PRO A 529 -39.52 2.68 38.55
N ALA A 530 -38.43 2.31 39.24
CA ALA A 530 -37.38 1.42 38.72
C ALA A 530 -37.77 -0.07 38.82
N ARG A 531 -38.78 -0.46 39.61
CA ARG A 531 -39.11 -1.87 39.89
C ARG A 531 -39.36 -2.66 38.59
N ALA A 532 -40.26 -2.15 37.74
CA ALA A 532 -40.59 -2.85 36.47
C ALA A 532 -39.34 -3.04 35.59
N ARG A 533 -38.46 -2.04 35.51
CA ARG A 533 -37.20 -2.11 34.74
C ARG A 533 -36.22 -3.13 35.36
N ARG A 534 -36.11 -3.20 36.68
CA ARG A 534 -35.20 -4.18 37.34
C ARG A 534 -35.67 -5.61 37.16
N ILE A 535 -36.98 -5.86 37.21
CA ILE A 535 -37.55 -7.17 36.93
C ILE A 535 -37.29 -7.55 35.48
N ALA A 536 -37.62 -6.68 34.50
CA ALA A 536 -37.40 -6.96 33.10
C ALA A 536 -35.90 -7.20 32.77
N ARG A 537 -35.00 -6.42 33.35
CA ARG A 537 -33.56 -6.64 33.16
C ARG A 537 -33.08 -7.98 33.74
N ALA A 538 -33.56 -8.38 34.92
CA ALA A 538 -33.24 -9.68 35.51
C ALA A 538 -33.80 -10.84 34.66
N GLU A 539 -35.02 -10.72 34.14
CA GLU A 539 -35.64 -11.70 33.26
C GLU A 539 -34.89 -11.85 31.95
N LEU A 540 -34.60 -10.71 31.26
CA LEU A 540 -33.85 -10.72 30.01
C LEU A 540 -32.41 -11.28 30.18
N THR A 541 -31.76 -10.95 31.29
CA THR A 541 -30.42 -11.51 31.60
C THR A 541 -30.48 -13.01 31.80
N THR A 542 -31.54 -13.51 32.44
CA THR A 542 -31.77 -14.97 32.63
C THR A 542 -31.98 -15.64 31.27
N ILE A 543 -32.86 -15.09 30.42
CA ILE A 543 -33.09 -15.59 29.06
C ILE A 543 -31.78 -15.63 28.26
N ARG A 544 -30.95 -14.60 28.37
CA ARG A 544 -29.65 -14.52 27.68
C ARG A 544 -28.65 -15.57 28.15
N LEU A 545 -28.51 -15.80 29.45
CA LEU A 545 -27.49 -16.64 30.02
C LEU A 545 -27.89 -18.14 30.04
N GLU A 546 -29.15 -18.46 30.09
CA GLU A 546 -29.62 -19.87 30.21
C GLU A 546 -29.11 -20.82 29.12
N PRO A 547 -29.08 -20.44 27.80
CA PRO A 547 -28.51 -21.29 26.77
C PRO A 547 -27.03 -21.59 26.99
N TYR A 548 -26.26 -20.57 27.43
CA TYR A 548 -24.84 -20.71 27.74
C TYR A 548 -24.62 -21.64 28.96
N LEU A 549 -25.40 -21.52 30.01
CA LEU A 549 -25.32 -22.37 31.18
C LEU A 549 -25.65 -23.84 30.84
N ARG A 550 -26.67 -24.08 30.01
CA ARG A 550 -27.01 -25.41 29.50
C ARG A 550 -25.87 -26.02 28.67
N SER A 551 -25.20 -25.21 27.84
CA SER A 551 -24.08 -25.68 27.02
C SER A 551 -22.87 -26.11 27.88
N ILE A 552 -22.59 -25.42 29.00
CA ILE A 552 -21.56 -25.83 29.94
C ILE A 552 -21.93 -27.16 30.63
N GLU A 553 -23.18 -27.33 31.04
CA GLU A 553 -23.68 -28.57 31.64
C GLU A 553 -23.56 -29.78 30.69
N ALA A 554 -23.99 -29.58 29.43
CA ALA A 554 -23.86 -30.59 28.39
C ALA A 554 -22.42 -30.99 28.11
N ALA A 555 -21.50 -30.01 28.09
CA ALA A 555 -20.08 -30.27 27.91
C ALA A 555 -19.48 -31.11 29.06
N HIS A 556 -19.88 -30.86 30.31
CA HIS A 556 -19.44 -31.65 31.47
C HIS A 556 -20.01 -33.09 31.45
N GLU A 557 -21.26 -33.26 31.02
CA GLU A 557 -21.86 -34.60 30.90
C GLU A 557 -21.23 -35.45 29.78
N HIS A 558 -20.75 -34.83 28.68
CA HIS A 558 -20.06 -35.50 27.58
C HIS A 558 -18.65 -35.95 27.94
N ASP A 559 -17.92 -35.21 28.78
CA ASP A 559 -16.58 -35.61 29.23
C ASP A 559 -16.64 -36.87 30.12
N GLU A 560 -17.79 -37.12 30.78
CA GLU A 560 -18.03 -38.32 31.58
C GLU A 560 -18.56 -39.54 30.78
N SER A 561 -19.22 -39.38 29.60
CA SER A 561 -19.99 -40.42 28.93
C SER A 561 -19.42 -40.98 27.61
N GLY A 562 -18.49 -40.31 26.94
CA GLY A 562 -17.72 -40.81 25.78
C GLY A 562 -18.54 -41.25 24.54
N HIS A 563 -19.78 -40.77 24.34
CA HIS A 563 -20.64 -41.15 23.21
C HIS A 563 -20.94 -39.95 22.30
N ASP A 564 -20.58 -40.14 21.04
CA ASP A 564 -20.85 -39.23 19.92
C ASP A 564 -22.27 -39.44 19.40
N ALA A 565 -23.23 -38.59 19.70
CA ALA A 565 -24.61 -38.69 19.21
C ALA A 565 -25.23 -37.32 18.90
N GLY A 566 -25.43 -37.04 17.62
CA GLY A 566 -26.53 -36.25 17.07
C GLY A 566 -26.64 -34.78 17.45
N HIS A 567 -25.57 -33.99 17.26
CA HIS A 567 -25.53 -32.56 17.63
C HIS A 567 -26.56 -31.63 16.94
N ASP A 568 -27.03 -31.95 15.73
CA ASP A 568 -27.85 -31.01 14.93
C ASP A 568 -29.32 -30.89 15.44
N HIS A 569 -29.91 -31.94 16.01
CA HIS A 569 -31.31 -31.88 16.44
C HIS A 569 -31.53 -31.24 17.81
N GLU A 570 -30.57 -31.31 18.74
CA GLU A 570 -30.72 -30.72 20.07
C GLU A 570 -30.48 -29.20 20.03
N GLN A 571 -29.62 -28.70 19.16
CA GLN A 571 -29.39 -27.26 18.97
C GLN A 571 -30.61 -26.57 18.36
N ASP A 572 -31.30 -27.19 17.42
CA ASP A 572 -32.49 -26.63 16.76
C ASP A 572 -33.66 -26.47 17.73
N HIS A 573 -33.87 -27.41 18.65
CA HIS A 573 -34.85 -27.30 19.71
C HIS A 573 -34.55 -26.20 20.72
N GLY A 574 -33.29 -26.00 21.10
CA GLY A 574 -32.84 -24.93 22.00
C GLY A 574 -33.09 -23.52 21.45
N HIS A 575 -32.86 -23.33 20.17
CA HIS A 575 -33.09 -22.03 19.50
C HIS A 575 -34.59 -21.73 19.39
N ALA A 576 -35.45 -22.72 19.18
CA ALA A 576 -36.89 -22.54 19.10
C ALA A 576 -37.50 -22.13 20.47
N GLU A 577 -37.05 -22.75 21.56
CA GLU A 577 -37.45 -22.40 22.94
C GLU A 577 -37.02 -20.97 23.28
N LEU A 578 -35.76 -20.62 23.03
CA LEU A 578 -35.24 -19.29 23.26
C LEU A 578 -35.99 -18.21 22.47
N ALA A 579 -36.29 -18.47 21.19
CA ALA A 579 -37.09 -17.55 20.37
C ALA A 579 -38.49 -17.35 20.98
N ALA A 580 -39.15 -18.41 21.49
CA ALA A 580 -40.48 -18.32 22.12
C ALA A 580 -40.44 -17.48 23.42
N GLU A 581 -39.41 -17.64 24.24
CA GLU A 581 -39.18 -16.86 25.47
C GLU A 581 -38.96 -15.37 25.14
N LEU A 582 -38.13 -15.06 24.15
CA LEU A 582 -37.92 -13.71 23.69
C LEU A 582 -39.18 -13.05 23.13
N TYR A 583 -40.00 -13.76 22.35
CA TYR A 583 -41.31 -13.26 21.90
C TYR A 583 -42.27 -12.97 23.06
N SER A 584 -42.30 -13.83 24.07
CA SER A 584 -43.10 -13.59 25.27
C SER A 584 -42.63 -12.33 26.02
N PHE A 585 -41.34 -12.23 26.20
CA PHE A 585 -40.70 -11.06 26.84
C PHE A 585 -41.03 -9.74 26.09
N ILE A 586 -40.80 -9.72 24.77
CA ILE A 586 -41.10 -8.54 23.92
C ILE A 586 -42.57 -8.16 24.06
N THR A 587 -43.49 -9.12 23.98
CA THR A 587 -44.94 -8.90 24.10
C THR A 587 -45.28 -8.25 25.46
N SER A 588 -44.60 -8.69 26.52
CA SER A 588 -44.82 -8.18 27.89
C SER A 588 -44.36 -6.76 28.12
N TYR A 589 -43.23 -6.40 27.50
CA TYR A 589 -42.53 -5.16 27.83
C TYR A 589 -42.48 -4.10 26.72
N ALA A 590 -42.91 -4.42 25.50
CA ALA A 590 -42.80 -3.54 24.33
C ALA A 590 -43.41 -2.12 24.52
N GLN A 591 -44.49 -2.00 25.32
CA GLN A 591 -45.14 -0.70 25.56
C GLN A 591 -44.60 0.02 26.79
N SER A 592 -44.21 -0.72 27.84
CA SER A 592 -43.79 -0.14 29.12
C SER A 592 -42.27 0.17 29.20
N LEU A 593 -41.46 -0.63 28.53
CA LEU A 593 -39.98 -0.53 28.53
C LEU A 593 -39.46 -0.78 27.10
N PRO A 594 -39.73 0.13 26.16
CA PRO A 594 -39.43 -0.08 24.75
C PRO A 594 -37.91 -0.26 24.47
N ASP A 595 -37.04 0.38 25.22
CA ASP A 595 -35.60 0.23 25.10
C ASP A 595 -35.10 -1.16 25.51
N VAL A 596 -35.67 -1.77 26.56
CA VAL A 596 -35.33 -3.14 26.99
C VAL A 596 -35.94 -4.18 26.01
N ALA A 597 -37.12 -3.90 25.48
CA ALA A 597 -37.73 -4.73 24.45
C ALA A 597 -36.95 -4.69 23.11
N ALA A 598 -36.33 -3.55 22.77
CA ALA A 598 -35.47 -3.42 21.58
C ALA A 598 -34.25 -4.35 21.67
N GLU A 599 -33.62 -4.45 22.84
CA GLU A 599 -32.51 -5.37 23.08
C GLU A 599 -32.95 -6.83 22.93
N ALA A 600 -34.13 -7.19 23.40
CA ALA A 600 -34.68 -8.53 23.23
C ALA A 600 -35.06 -8.85 21.77
N GLU A 601 -35.52 -7.87 20.99
CA GLU A 601 -35.76 -8.03 19.55
C GLU A 601 -34.50 -8.21 18.73
N GLU A 602 -33.43 -7.53 19.11
CA GLU A 602 -32.10 -7.75 18.49
C GLU A 602 -31.61 -9.18 18.74
N MET A 603 -31.69 -9.64 20.00
CA MET A 603 -31.36 -11.02 20.35
C MET A 603 -32.23 -12.02 19.57
N LEU A 604 -33.53 -11.76 19.44
CA LEU A 604 -34.44 -12.59 18.66
C LEU A 604 -34.02 -12.67 17.20
N GLY A 605 -33.62 -11.55 16.61
CA GLY A 605 -33.08 -11.50 15.24
C GLY A 605 -31.86 -12.42 15.05
N ARG A 606 -30.92 -12.42 16.00
CA ARG A 606 -29.76 -13.32 16.00
C ARG A 606 -30.16 -14.80 16.09
N VAL A 607 -31.11 -15.13 16.98
CA VAL A 607 -31.62 -16.50 17.15
C VAL A 607 -32.31 -16.99 15.87
N ILE A 608 -33.15 -16.16 15.25
CA ILE A 608 -33.84 -16.51 14.01
C ILE A 608 -32.85 -16.70 12.87
N LEU A 609 -31.80 -15.88 12.83
CA LEU A 609 -30.70 -16.03 11.85
C LEU A 609 -29.98 -17.37 12.05
N ALA A 610 -29.70 -17.77 13.29
CA ALA A 610 -29.11 -19.08 13.61
C ALA A 610 -30.02 -20.26 13.23
N GLN A 611 -31.35 -20.06 13.21
CA GLN A 611 -32.33 -21.03 12.68
C GLN A 611 -32.36 -21.09 11.13
N GLY A 612 -31.59 -20.28 10.42
CA GLY A 612 -31.54 -20.28 8.97
C GLY A 612 -32.66 -19.50 8.28
N ASP A 613 -33.34 -18.58 8.97
CA ASP A 613 -34.44 -17.76 8.41
C ASP A 613 -34.02 -16.27 8.36
N PRO A 614 -33.18 -15.88 7.38
CA PRO A 614 -32.67 -14.51 7.29
C PRO A 614 -33.75 -13.45 7.04
N GLU A 615 -34.84 -13.78 6.32
CA GLU A 615 -35.92 -12.81 6.02
C GLU A 615 -36.72 -12.45 7.29
N ARG A 616 -37.01 -13.41 8.16
CA ARG A 616 -37.63 -13.12 9.45
C ARG A 616 -36.67 -12.41 10.40
N ALA A 617 -35.39 -12.75 10.38
CA ALA A 617 -34.36 -12.05 11.14
C ALA A 617 -34.29 -10.56 10.77
N LEU A 618 -34.34 -10.21 9.47
CA LEU A 618 -34.37 -8.83 8.99
C LEU A 618 -35.55 -8.04 9.58
N SER A 619 -36.71 -8.68 9.73
CA SER A 619 -37.89 -8.03 10.30
C SER A 619 -37.74 -7.73 11.80
N SER A 620 -37.14 -8.67 12.56
CA SER A 620 -36.85 -8.47 13.99
C SER A 620 -35.79 -7.40 14.21
N LEU A 621 -34.71 -7.40 13.40
CA LEU A 621 -33.67 -6.41 13.50
C LEU A 621 -34.15 -5.01 13.15
N ALA A 622 -35.05 -4.87 12.16
CA ALA A 622 -35.69 -3.59 11.84
C ALA A 622 -36.57 -3.10 12.99
N ALA A 623 -37.39 -3.97 13.57
CA ALA A 623 -38.26 -3.63 14.70
C ALA A 623 -37.45 -3.23 15.94
N SER A 624 -36.30 -3.89 16.20
CA SER A 624 -35.37 -3.50 17.26
C SER A 624 -34.86 -2.07 17.07
N ALA A 625 -34.34 -1.75 15.87
CA ALA A 625 -33.80 -0.42 15.56
C ALA A 625 -34.87 0.67 15.69
N ASP A 626 -36.05 0.46 15.09
CA ASP A 626 -37.14 1.41 15.15
C ASP A 626 -37.60 1.67 16.58
N ARG A 627 -37.67 0.64 17.40
CA ARG A 627 -38.07 0.73 18.80
C ARG A 627 -37.03 1.45 19.66
N ALA A 628 -35.75 1.18 19.47
CA ALA A 628 -34.64 1.86 20.15
C ALA A 628 -34.66 3.36 19.87
N VAL A 629 -34.83 3.74 18.59
CA VAL A 629 -34.94 5.15 18.17
C VAL A 629 -36.17 5.81 18.77
N ALA A 630 -37.34 5.16 18.71
CA ALA A 630 -38.56 5.65 19.29
C ALA A 630 -38.49 5.79 20.83
N ALA A 631 -37.69 4.97 21.50
CA ALA A 631 -37.43 5.06 22.93
C ALA A 631 -36.46 6.20 23.32
N GLY A 632 -35.89 6.92 22.34
CA GLY A 632 -34.89 7.97 22.56
C GLY A 632 -33.50 7.44 22.88
N CYS A 633 -33.19 6.19 22.52
CA CYS A 633 -31.91 5.51 22.71
C CYS A 633 -31.31 5.07 21.35
N PRO A 634 -31.05 6.00 20.40
CA PRO A 634 -30.66 5.66 19.03
C PRO A 634 -29.35 4.82 18.99
N TRP A 635 -28.45 5.00 19.93
CA TRP A 635 -27.22 4.20 20.03
C TRP A 635 -27.47 2.68 20.17
N GLN A 636 -28.63 2.27 20.74
CA GLN A 636 -28.99 0.84 20.86
C GLN A 636 -29.44 0.25 19.52
N ALA A 637 -29.78 1.07 18.52
CA ALA A 637 -30.15 0.60 17.19
C ALA A 637 -28.93 0.14 16.36
N VAL A 638 -27.72 0.53 16.74
CA VAL A 638 -26.52 0.39 15.90
C VAL A 638 -26.21 -1.08 15.61
N ASP A 639 -26.17 -1.94 16.62
CA ASP A 639 -25.85 -3.36 16.45
C ASP A 639 -26.88 -4.09 15.57
N ALA A 640 -28.16 -3.78 15.77
CA ALA A 640 -29.24 -4.35 14.95
C ALA A 640 -29.11 -3.91 13.48
N LEU A 641 -28.77 -2.64 13.22
CA LEU A 641 -28.59 -2.09 11.87
C LEU A 641 -27.34 -2.62 11.18
N VAL A 642 -26.24 -2.77 11.91
CA VAL A 642 -24.99 -3.40 11.41
C VAL A 642 -25.25 -4.86 11.02
N LEU A 643 -25.88 -5.63 11.90
CA LEU A 643 -26.22 -7.02 11.61
C LEU A 643 -27.18 -7.13 10.43
N ARG A 644 -28.21 -6.26 10.38
CA ARG A 644 -29.16 -6.19 9.27
C ARG A 644 -28.45 -5.91 7.94
N ALA A 645 -27.51 -4.97 7.90
CA ALA A 645 -26.71 -4.70 6.72
C ALA A 645 -25.92 -5.95 6.26
N GLY A 646 -25.28 -6.66 7.17
CA GLY A 646 -24.55 -7.90 6.86
C GLY A 646 -25.48 -8.99 6.28
N VAL A 647 -26.66 -9.19 6.86
CA VAL A 647 -27.65 -10.16 6.35
C VAL A 647 -28.14 -9.77 4.95
N LEU A 648 -28.44 -8.50 4.72
CA LEU A 648 -28.87 -7.99 3.41
C LEU A 648 -27.78 -8.18 2.34
N LEU A 649 -26.51 -7.97 2.69
CA LEU A 649 -25.39 -8.26 1.77
C LEU A 649 -25.33 -9.74 1.40
N SER A 650 -25.51 -10.64 2.36
CA SER A 650 -25.52 -12.09 2.11
C SER A 650 -26.67 -12.54 1.20
N LEU A 651 -27.79 -11.81 1.23
CA LEU A 651 -28.95 -12.03 0.36
C LEU A 651 -28.84 -11.31 -1.01
N GLY A 652 -27.73 -10.62 -1.28
CA GLY A 652 -27.56 -9.89 -2.56
C GLY A 652 -28.41 -8.64 -2.69
N ARG A 653 -28.74 -7.98 -1.57
CA ARG A 653 -29.56 -6.74 -1.50
C ARG A 653 -28.71 -5.52 -1.06
N PRO A 654 -27.73 -5.08 -1.87
CA PRO A 654 -26.75 -4.08 -1.45
C PRO A 654 -27.32 -2.70 -1.20
N GLU A 655 -28.38 -2.27 -1.89
CA GLU A 655 -28.98 -0.95 -1.70
C GLU A 655 -29.66 -0.84 -0.33
N GLU A 656 -30.38 -1.86 0.09
CA GLU A 656 -31.00 -1.90 1.41
C GLU A 656 -29.97 -2.08 2.52
N ALA A 657 -28.88 -2.81 2.25
CA ALA A 657 -27.76 -2.93 3.16
C ALA A 657 -27.08 -1.56 3.41
N GLU A 658 -26.90 -0.75 2.35
CA GLU A 658 -26.35 0.60 2.46
C GLU A 658 -27.26 1.51 3.30
N GLU A 659 -28.57 1.47 3.08
CA GLU A 659 -29.53 2.25 3.88
C GLU A 659 -29.42 1.88 5.37
N ALA A 660 -29.37 0.61 5.69
CA ALA A 660 -29.19 0.14 7.06
C ALA A 660 -27.84 0.57 7.66
N ALA A 661 -26.74 0.43 6.91
CA ALA A 661 -25.41 0.82 7.38
C ALA A 661 -25.26 2.34 7.58
N ARG A 662 -25.84 3.17 6.70
CA ARG A 662 -25.86 4.64 6.85
C ARG A 662 -26.67 5.06 8.07
N SER A 663 -27.85 4.44 8.28
CA SER A 663 -28.65 4.66 9.47
C SER A 663 -27.88 4.25 10.74
N GLY A 664 -27.16 3.14 10.71
CA GLY A 664 -26.26 2.72 11.79
C GLY A 664 -25.19 3.76 12.09
N LEU A 665 -24.56 4.32 11.06
CA LEU A 665 -23.54 5.36 11.22
C LEU A 665 -24.11 6.66 11.81
N GLU A 666 -25.31 7.07 11.39
CA GLU A 666 -26.01 8.25 11.95
C GLU A 666 -26.25 8.07 13.45
N HIS A 667 -26.72 6.90 13.87
CA HIS A 667 -27.01 6.57 15.27
C HIS A 667 -25.76 6.29 16.11
N ALA A 668 -24.63 6.00 15.47
CA ALA A 668 -23.34 5.81 16.14
C ALA A 668 -22.66 7.10 16.62
N ALA A 669 -23.23 8.28 16.36
CA ALA A 669 -22.62 9.57 16.73
C ALA A 669 -22.34 9.72 18.23
N GLU A 670 -23.11 9.05 19.10
CA GLU A 670 -22.97 9.08 20.54
C GLU A 670 -22.13 7.91 21.11
N LEU A 671 -21.78 6.92 20.28
CA LEU A 671 -20.90 5.81 20.69
C LEU A 671 -19.51 6.32 21.04
N THR A 672 -18.98 5.89 22.15
CA THR A 672 -17.64 6.26 22.65
C THR A 672 -16.65 5.13 22.56
N ASP A 673 -17.11 3.91 22.34
CA ASP A 673 -16.28 2.74 22.16
C ASP A 673 -15.61 2.76 20.77
N PRO A 674 -14.28 2.69 20.70
CA PRO A 674 -13.57 2.71 19.42
C PRO A 674 -13.86 1.48 18.54
N GLU A 675 -14.07 0.30 19.14
CA GLU A 675 -14.40 -0.92 18.39
C GLU A 675 -15.76 -0.77 17.70
N GLU A 676 -16.80 -0.32 18.42
CA GLU A 676 -18.13 -0.09 17.87
C GLU A 676 -18.08 0.94 16.73
N GLN A 677 -17.31 2.02 16.89
CA GLN A 677 -17.08 3.03 15.85
C GLN A 677 -16.40 2.44 14.61
N GLY A 678 -15.46 1.52 14.83
CA GLY A 678 -14.77 0.78 13.77
C GLY A 678 -15.72 -0.13 12.99
N VAL A 679 -16.51 -0.94 13.70
CA VAL A 679 -17.42 -1.94 13.11
C VAL A 679 -18.47 -1.28 12.21
N VAL A 680 -19.09 -0.19 12.66
CA VAL A 680 -20.11 0.52 11.86
C VAL A 680 -19.54 1.02 10.53
N ARG A 681 -18.34 1.61 10.56
CA ARG A 681 -17.70 2.14 9.35
C ARG A 681 -17.19 1.03 8.45
N LEU A 682 -16.71 -0.05 9.02
CA LEU A 682 -16.29 -1.24 8.27
C LEU A 682 -17.48 -1.82 7.48
N THR A 683 -18.64 -1.94 8.14
CA THR A 683 -19.87 -2.43 7.53
C THR A 683 -20.32 -1.51 6.39
N LEU A 684 -20.29 -0.20 6.59
CA LEU A 684 -20.65 0.75 5.52
C LEU A 684 -19.64 0.68 4.36
N ALA A 685 -18.35 0.57 4.63
CA ALA A 685 -17.34 0.41 3.59
C ALA A 685 -17.56 -0.85 2.74
N ASP A 686 -17.89 -1.99 3.36
CA ASP A 686 -18.18 -3.23 2.62
C ASP A 686 -19.44 -3.10 1.76
N THR A 687 -20.51 -2.45 2.27
CA THR A 687 -21.73 -2.23 1.49
C THR A 687 -21.47 -1.34 0.27
N LEU A 688 -20.73 -0.25 0.46
CA LEU A 688 -20.38 0.67 -0.61
C LEU A 688 -19.51 0.02 -1.69
N LEU A 689 -18.60 -0.88 -1.32
CA LEU A 689 -17.77 -1.64 -2.27
C LEU A 689 -18.59 -2.59 -3.16
N ARG A 690 -19.84 -2.92 -2.84
CA ARG A 690 -20.70 -3.72 -3.74
C ARG A 690 -21.27 -2.90 -4.89
N ARG A 691 -21.28 -1.58 -4.77
CA ARG A 691 -21.74 -0.66 -5.83
C ARG A 691 -20.61 -0.33 -6.81
N ARG A 692 -20.99 0.07 -8.04
CA ARG A 692 -20.02 0.47 -9.07
C ARG A 692 -19.28 1.76 -8.74
N ASP A 693 -19.99 2.72 -8.15
CA ASP A 693 -19.56 4.10 -7.88
C ASP A 693 -19.21 4.38 -6.40
N GLY A 694 -19.25 3.35 -5.55
CA GLY A 694 -19.05 3.52 -4.10
C GLY A 694 -17.60 3.45 -3.62
N ALA A 695 -16.61 3.26 -4.50
CA ALA A 695 -15.25 2.93 -4.08
C ALA A 695 -14.53 4.08 -3.36
N GLU A 696 -14.73 5.33 -3.77
CA GLU A 696 -14.09 6.50 -3.10
C GLU A 696 -14.62 6.67 -1.68
N GLU A 697 -15.93 6.66 -1.51
CA GLU A 697 -16.57 6.78 -0.19
C GLU A 697 -16.24 5.57 0.70
N ALA A 698 -16.19 4.37 0.13
CA ALA A 698 -15.76 3.16 0.83
C ALA A 698 -14.33 3.29 1.37
N ALA A 699 -13.42 3.90 0.62
CA ALA A 699 -12.05 4.13 1.05
C ALA A 699 -11.99 5.07 2.28
N GLU A 700 -12.79 6.13 2.32
CA GLU A 700 -12.87 7.05 3.46
C GLU A 700 -13.34 6.34 4.73
N HIS A 701 -14.41 5.54 4.61
CA HIS A 701 -14.96 4.80 5.73
C HIS A 701 -14.02 3.68 6.19
N ALA A 702 -13.41 2.92 5.28
CA ALA A 702 -12.47 1.87 5.61
C ALA A 702 -11.20 2.43 6.29
N LEU A 703 -10.67 3.57 5.80
CA LEU A 703 -9.55 4.27 6.43
C LEU A 703 -9.88 4.70 7.86
N THR A 704 -11.07 5.26 8.05
CA THR A 704 -11.53 5.72 9.37
C THR A 704 -11.79 4.53 10.29
N ALA A 705 -12.33 3.41 9.77
CA ALA A 705 -12.52 2.17 10.52
C ALA A 705 -11.18 1.60 11.02
N ALA A 706 -10.16 1.52 10.15
CA ALA A 706 -8.83 1.07 10.53
C ALA A 706 -8.24 1.90 11.68
N HIS A 707 -8.41 3.23 11.61
CA HIS A 707 -7.97 4.13 12.68
C HIS A 707 -8.68 3.85 14.01
N TRP A 708 -10.00 3.62 14.00
CA TRP A 708 -10.75 3.30 15.21
C TRP A 708 -10.35 1.95 15.81
N PHE A 709 -10.15 0.92 14.97
CA PHE A 709 -9.64 -0.38 15.44
C PHE A 709 -8.21 -0.28 16.01
N ASP A 710 -7.36 0.59 15.46
CA ASP A 710 -6.03 0.85 16.04
C ASP A 710 -6.16 1.45 17.45
N GLN A 711 -7.10 2.37 17.67
CA GLN A 711 -7.38 2.94 18.98
C GLN A 711 -7.97 1.92 19.96
N ALA A 712 -8.74 0.94 19.45
CA ALA A 712 -9.26 -0.17 20.25
C ALA A 712 -8.20 -1.24 20.59
N GLY A 713 -7.00 -1.16 20.01
CA GLY A 713 -5.98 -2.21 20.13
C GLY A 713 -6.24 -3.45 19.26
N LEU A 714 -7.20 -3.38 18.33
CA LEU A 714 -7.65 -4.46 17.44
C LEU A 714 -7.07 -4.31 16.02
N SER A 715 -5.83 -3.83 15.93
CA SER A 715 -5.17 -3.56 14.64
C SER A 715 -4.98 -4.81 13.78
N ALA A 716 -4.71 -5.97 14.42
CA ALA A 716 -4.49 -7.24 13.74
C ALA A 716 -5.79 -7.94 13.30
N ASP A 717 -6.91 -7.61 13.95
CA ASP A 717 -8.23 -8.21 13.67
C ASP A 717 -9.07 -7.28 12.79
N GLY A 718 -9.97 -6.50 13.38
CA GLY A 718 -10.83 -5.55 12.67
C GLY A 718 -10.05 -4.52 11.86
N GLY A 719 -8.90 -4.07 12.37
CA GLY A 719 -7.99 -3.16 11.67
C GLY A 719 -7.41 -3.77 10.39
N ALA A 720 -7.04 -5.05 10.41
CA ALA A 720 -6.54 -5.74 9.23
C ALA A 720 -7.64 -5.90 8.16
N GLN A 721 -8.86 -6.24 8.57
CA GLN A 721 -10.00 -6.33 7.66
C GLN A 721 -10.37 -4.96 7.05
N ALA A 722 -10.35 -3.90 7.85
CA ALA A 722 -10.59 -2.54 7.36
C ALA A 722 -9.54 -2.11 6.32
N ARG A 723 -8.28 -2.44 6.54
CA ARG A 723 -7.18 -2.18 5.59
C ARG A 723 -7.31 -3.00 4.31
N LEU A 724 -7.78 -4.23 4.40
CA LEU A 724 -8.06 -5.04 3.21
C LEU A 724 -9.18 -4.41 2.36
N LEU A 725 -10.27 -3.94 2.99
CA LEU A 725 -11.32 -3.20 2.28
C LEU A 725 -10.80 -1.88 1.69
N LEU A 726 -9.98 -1.14 2.43
CA LEU A 726 -9.34 0.08 1.95
C LEU A 726 -8.50 -0.18 0.70
N ALA A 727 -7.69 -1.23 0.71
CA ALA A 727 -6.88 -1.60 -0.44
C ALA A 727 -7.74 -2.02 -1.65
N ARG A 728 -8.85 -2.73 -1.43
CA ARG A 728 -9.80 -3.08 -2.50
C ARG A 728 -10.48 -1.83 -3.08
N ALA A 729 -10.81 -0.86 -2.24
CA ALA A 729 -11.37 0.42 -2.67
C ALA A 729 -10.36 1.23 -3.50
N TYR A 730 -9.11 1.31 -3.06
CA TYR A 730 -8.02 1.95 -3.82
C TYR A 730 -7.76 1.25 -5.16
N ALA A 731 -7.77 -0.07 -5.20
CA ALA A 731 -7.60 -0.82 -6.45
C ALA A 731 -8.72 -0.51 -7.47
N ARG A 732 -9.96 -0.36 -7.00
CA ARG A 732 -11.10 0.01 -7.86
C ARG A 732 -11.07 1.45 -8.38
N THR A 733 -10.31 2.32 -7.73
CA THR A 733 -10.05 3.70 -8.17
C THR A 733 -8.68 3.86 -8.82
N GLU A 734 -8.07 2.75 -9.29
CA GLU A 734 -6.77 2.68 -9.98
C GLU A 734 -5.58 3.22 -9.14
N ARG A 735 -5.76 3.35 -7.82
CA ARG A 735 -4.73 3.74 -6.87
C ARG A 735 -3.91 2.52 -6.43
N TYR A 736 -3.36 1.79 -7.39
CA TYR A 736 -2.69 0.50 -7.15
C TYR A 736 -1.49 0.58 -6.21
N ALA A 737 -0.71 1.67 -6.28
CA ALA A 737 0.44 1.86 -5.41
C ALA A 737 0.03 2.05 -3.93
N ASP A 738 -1.04 2.82 -3.69
CA ASP A 738 -1.59 3.01 -2.35
C ASP A 738 -2.16 1.69 -1.80
N ALA A 739 -2.89 0.96 -2.64
CA ALA A 739 -3.43 -0.35 -2.29
C ALA A 739 -2.32 -1.35 -1.91
N ALA A 740 -1.25 -1.41 -2.72
CA ALA A 740 -0.11 -2.30 -2.46
C ALA A 740 0.59 -1.96 -1.14
N GLU A 741 0.79 -0.68 -0.83
CA GLU A 741 1.43 -0.27 0.42
C GLU A 741 0.58 -0.63 1.64
N VAL A 742 -0.74 -0.43 1.56
CA VAL A 742 -1.67 -0.81 2.63
C VAL A 742 -1.63 -2.32 2.88
N VAL A 743 -1.75 -3.14 1.83
CA VAL A 743 -1.72 -4.61 1.95
C VAL A 743 -0.36 -5.09 2.46
N GLN A 744 0.76 -4.59 1.93
CA GLN A 744 2.10 -4.98 2.37
C GLN A 744 2.32 -4.70 3.85
N SER A 745 1.85 -3.54 4.35
CA SER A 745 1.99 -3.18 5.77
C SER A 745 1.17 -4.08 6.70
N THR A 746 0.07 -4.65 6.21
CA THR A 746 -0.89 -5.47 6.99
C THR A 746 -0.72 -6.96 6.71
N LEU A 747 0.16 -7.32 5.80
CA LEU A 747 0.33 -8.70 5.36
C LEU A 747 0.57 -9.70 6.50
N PRO A 748 1.43 -9.43 7.50
CA PRO A 748 1.63 -10.35 8.62
C PRO A 748 0.33 -10.67 9.37
N ASP A 749 -0.49 -9.66 9.66
CA ASP A 749 -1.76 -9.83 10.36
C ASP A 749 -2.76 -10.64 9.51
N LEU A 750 -2.86 -10.30 8.22
CA LEU A 750 -3.80 -10.97 7.28
C LEU A 750 -3.47 -12.44 7.02
N LEU A 751 -2.19 -12.83 7.11
CA LEU A 751 -1.77 -14.22 6.93
C LEU A 751 -2.20 -15.13 8.10
N GLU A 752 -2.49 -14.57 9.28
CA GLU A 752 -2.94 -15.32 10.45
C GLU A 752 -4.43 -15.69 10.40
N HIS A 753 -5.21 -15.09 9.49
CA HIS A 753 -6.65 -15.33 9.35
C HIS A 753 -7.03 -16.58 8.54
N GLY A 754 -6.12 -17.53 8.41
CA GLY A 754 -6.34 -18.82 7.77
C GLY A 754 -5.75 -18.92 6.36
N GLU A 755 -5.54 -20.17 5.90
CA GLU A 755 -4.83 -20.47 4.67
C GLU A 755 -5.51 -19.89 3.41
N GLN A 756 -6.84 -20.00 3.30
CA GLN A 756 -7.58 -19.47 2.16
C GLN A 756 -7.45 -17.94 2.05
N GLN A 757 -7.53 -17.25 3.19
CA GLN A 757 -7.30 -15.80 3.25
C GLN A 757 -5.86 -15.47 2.86
N ALA A 758 -4.89 -16.24 3.35
CA ALA A 758 -3.48 -16.02 3.03
C ALA A 758 -3.21 -16.14 1.52
N VAL A 759 -3.76 -17.16 0.86
CA VAL A 759 -3.67 -17.34 -0.61
C VAL A 759 -4.30 -16.16 -1.34
N PHE A 760 -5.52 -15.78 -0.97
CA PHE A 760 -6.22 -14.63 -1.58
C PHE A 760 -5.43 -13.32 -1.44
N VAL A 761 -4.89 -13.03 -0.26
CA VAL A 761 -4.14 -11.79 -0.01
C VAL A 761 -2.82 -11.77 -0.80
N ARG A 762 -2.13 -12.92 -0.91
CA ARG A 762 -0.91 -13.03 -1.73
C ARG A 762 -1.20 -12.81 -3.21
N GLU A 763 -2.26 -13.43 -3.73
CA GLU A 763 -2.70 -13.22 -5.11
C GLU A 763 -3.08 -11.74 -5.35
N PHE A 764 -3.89 -11.17 -4.46
CA PHE A 764 -4.31 -9.77 -4.57
C PHE A 764 -3.11 -8.81 -4.57
N LEU A 765 -2.16 -9.02 -3.65
CA LEU A 765 -0.93 -8.21 -3.62
C LEU A 765 -0.08 -8.42 -4.88
N GLY A 766 0.04 -9.65 -5.37
CA GLY A 766 0.72 -9.95 -6.64
C GLY A 766 0.12 -9.18 -7.82
N ASN A 767 -1.21 -9.14 -7.92
CA ASN A 767 -1.93 -8.36 -8.92
C ASN A 767 -1.64 -6.86 -8.80
N LEU A 768 -1.70 -6.29 -7.58
CA LEU A 768 -1.41 -4.87 -7.35
C LEU A 768 0.03 -4.50 -7.74
N LEU A 769 0.99 -5.36 -7.40
CA LEU A 769 2.41 -5.16 -7.72
C LEU A 769 2.67 -5.21 -9.23
N ARG A 770 1.96 -6.06 -9.97
CA ARG A 770 1.97 -6.09 -11.43
C ARG A 770 1.50 -4.77 -12.03
N GLU A 771 0.39 -4.21 -11.54
CA GLU A 771 -0.16 -2.94 -12.04
C GLU A 771 0.83 -1.76 -11.81
N VAL A 772 1.59 -1.78 -10.71
CA VAL A 772 2.64 -0.77 -10.46
C VAL A 772 3.99 -1.10 -11.10
N ARG A 773 4.06 -2.16 -11.92
CA ARG A 773 5.27 -2.61 -12.63
C ARG A 773 6.43 -3.08 -11.72
N ASP A 774 6.12 -3.47 -10.49
CA ASP A 774 7.09 -4.11 -9.59
C ASP A 774 7.06 -5.63 -9.83
N LEU A 775 7.56 -6.05 -11.00
CA LEU A 775 7.43 -7.41 -11.47
C LEU A 775 8.14 -8.45 -10.58
N PRO A 776 9.36 -8.18 -10.05
CA PRO A 776 10.01 -9.13 -9.14
C PRO A 776 9.23 -9.37 -7.85
N ALA A 777 8.74 -8.29 -7.22
CA ALA A 777 7.93 -8.40 -6.01
C ALA A 777 6.56 -9.06 -6.29
N SER A 778 5.96 -8.81 -7.46
CA SER A 778 4.75 -9.50 -7.90
C SER A 778 4.97 -11.01 -8.02
N ALA A 779 6.06 -11.42 -8.69
CA ALA A 779 6.43 -12.83 -8.82
C ALA A 779 6.62 -13.51 -7.46
N GLU A 780 7.27 -12.84 -6.52
CA GLU A 780 7.46 -13.34 -5.17
C GLU A 780 6.13 -13.66 -4.47
N GLN A 781 5.12 -12.78 -4.59
CA GLN A 781 3.82 -13.04 -3.98
C GLN A 781 3.11 -14.24 -4.61
N TYR A 782 3.17 -14.40 -5.92
CA TYR A 782 2.61 -15.58 -6.58
C TYR A 782 3.35 -16.87 -6.21
N LEU A 783 4.69 -16.84 -6.05
CA LEU A 783 5.45 -18.00 -5.56
C LEU A 783 5.05 -18.38 -4.13
N HIS A 784 4.80 -17.40 -3.26
CA HIS A 784 4.28 -17.66 -1.93
C HIS A 784 2.87 -18.25 -1.96
N ALA A 785 1.99 -17.78 -2.86
CA ALA A 785 0.67 -18.37 -3.05
C ALA A 785 0.76 -19.83 -3.56
N ALA A 786 1.69 -20.10 -4.50
CA ALA A 786 1.95 -21.44 -4.99
C ALA A 786 2.46 -22.39 -3.87
N GLU A 787 3.28 -21.88 -2.95
CA GLU A 787 3.77 -22.67 -1.82
C GLU A 787 2.65 -22.99 -0.82
N LEU A 788 1.73 -22.05 -0.55
CA LEU A 788 0.58 -22.29 0.32
C LEU A 788 -0.38 -23.33 -0.25
N THR A 789 -0.50 -23.44 -1.57
CA THR A 789 -1.42 -24.35 -2.26
C THR A 789 -0.82 -25.72 -2.60
N LYS A 790 0.43 -26.00 -2.20
CA LYS A 790 1.18 -27.20 -2.60
C LYS A 790 0.59 -28.52 -2.12
N ASP A 791 -0.07 -28.49 -0.96
CA ASP A 791 -0.64 -29.68 -0.31
C ASP A 791 -2.15 -29.84 -0.60
N TRP A 792 -2.71 -29.01 -1.48
CA TRP A 792 -4.11 -29.13 -1.89
C TRP A 792 -4.30 -30.36 -2.79
N GLU A 793 -5.46 -30.98 -2.71
CA GLU A 793 -5.80 -32.17 -3.51
C GLU A 793 -5.76 -31.86 -5.03
N ASP A 794 -6.24 -30.67 -5.43
CA ASP A 794 -6.16 -30.19 -6.81
C ASP A 794 -4.87 -29.35 -7.01
N PRO A 795 -3.92 -29.78 -7.85
CA PRO A 795 -2.69 -29.03 -8.10
C PRO A 795 -2.87 -27.85 -9.06
N ARG A 796 -4.04 -27.63 -9.66
CA ARG A 796 -4.31 -26.56 -10.63
C ARG A 796 -4.10 -25.13 -10.05
N PRO A 797 -4.55 -24.81 -8.81
CA PRO A 797 -4.26 -23.51 -8.22
C PRO A 797 -2.76 -23.27 -8.07
N GLN A 798 -1.99 -24.27 -7.61
CA GLN A 798 -0.54 -24.18 -7.52
C GLN A 798 0.09 -23.92 -8.90
N ALA A 799 -0.34 -24.63 -9.93
CA ALA A 799 0.13 -24.46 -11.29
C ALA A 799 -0.15 -23.04 -11.82
N GLY A 800 -1.36 -22.51 -11.56
CA GLY A 800 -1.76 -21.16 -11.95
C GLY A 800 -0.89 -20.09 -11.31
N PHE A 801 -0.60 -20.20 -10.02
CA PHE A 801 0.29 -19.24 -9.33
C PHE A 801 1.75 -19.37 -9.81
N ALA A 802 2.24 -20.57 -10.06
CA ALA A 802 3.58 -20.77 -10.62
C ALA A 802 3.69 -20.15 -12.03
N GLN A 803 2.67 -20.29 -12.87
CA GLN A 803 2.58 -19.62 -14.18
C GLN A 803 2.54 -18.11 -14.02
N ALA A 804 1.68 -17.57 -13.15
CA ALA A 804 1.59 -16.13 -12.91
C ALA A 804 2.94 -15.54 -12.45
N ALA A 805 3.67 -16.26 -11.60
CA ALA A 805 5.02 -15.86 -11.19
C ALA A 805 5.98 -15.85 -12.39
N ALA A 806 5.96 -16.90 -13.21
CA ALA A 806 6.79 -17.00 -14.41
C ALA A 806 6.52 -15.86 -15.40
N ASP A 807 5.26 -15.50 -15.61
CA ASP A 807 4.86 -14.40 -16.49
C ASP A 807 5.44 -13.05 -16.02
N GLN A 808 5.51 -12.82 -14.69
CA GLN A 808 6.15 -11.62 -14.14
C GLN A 808 7.67 -11.67 -14.30
N LEU A 809 8.31 -12.79 -13.95
CA LEU A 809 9.76 -12.97 -14.11
C LEU A 809 10.21 -12.85 -15.56
N ALA A 810 9.40 -13.32 -16.50
CA ALA A 810 9.66 -13.17 -17.94
C ALA A 810 9.74 -11.70 -18.37
N GLY A 811 9.13 -10.76 -17.65
CA GLY A 811 9.26 -9.32 -17.88
C GLY A 811 10.53 -8.67 -17.27
N THR A 812 11.39 -9.46 -16.62
CA THR A 812 12.60 -9.00 -15.91
C THR A 812 13.85 -9.58 -16.55
N GLU A 813 15.03 -9.27 -15.98
CA GLU A 813 16.30 -9.90 -16.36
C GLU A 813 16.48 -11.31 -15.74
N LEU A 814 15.53 -11.81 -14.96
CA LEU A 814 15.55 -13.10 -14.26
C LEU A 814 15.06 -14.23 -15.18
N VAL A 815 15.68 -14.37 -16.36
CA VAL A 815 15.25 -15.31 -17.40
C VAL A 815 15.31 -16.77 -16.94
N ARG A 816 16.36 -17.15 -16.19
CA ARG A 816 16.51 -18.53 -15.69
C ARG A 816 15.44 -18.92 -14.70
N GLU A 817 15.12 -18.00 -13.81
CA GLU A 817 14.06 -18.14 -12.81
C GLU A 817 12.69 -18.22 -13.46
N ALA A 818 12.44 -17.44 -14.53
CA ALA A 818 11.22 -17.50 -15.32
C ALA A 818 11.04 -18.88 -15.99
N VAL A 819 12.10 -19.40 -16.62
CA VAL A 819 12.10 -20.74 -17.23
C VAL A 819 11.81 -21.83 -16.20
N ALA A 820 12.50 -21.80 -15.06
CA ALA A 820 12.27 -22.78 -13.99
C ALA A 820 10.83 -22.74 -13.44
N ALA A 821 10.25 -21.54 -13.32
CA ALA A 821 8.86 -21.37 -12.88
C ALA A 821 7.84 -21.89 -13.91
N TYR A 822 8.09 -21.67 -15.21
CA TYR A 822 7.28 -22.21 -16.30
C TYR A 822 7.37 -23.76 -16.36
N GLU A 823 8.56 -24.33 -16.24
CA GLU A 823 8.74 -25.79 -16.18
C GLU A 823 7.96 -26.39 -15.01
N ARG A 824 8.01 -25.74 -13.86
CA ARG A 824 7.25 -26.17 -12.67
C ARG A 824 5.74 -26.09 -12.89
N ALA A 825 5.24 -25.00 -13.46
CA ALA A 825 3.83 -24.85 -13.77
C ALA A 825 3.33 -25.91 -14.77
N LEU A 826 4.11 -26.18 -15.81
CA LEU A 826 3.82 -27.20 -16.80
C LEU A 826 3.73 -28.61 -16.21
N GLU A 827 4.70 -28.97 -15.34
CA GLU A 827 4.69 -30.24 -14.61
C GLU A 827 3.40 -30.39 -13.77
N LEU A 828 3.00 -29.32 -13.05
CA LEU A 828 1.82 -29.34 -12.20
C LEU A 828 0.52 -29.49 -12.99
N TYR A 829 0.37 -28.76 -14.12
CA TYR A 829 -0.79 -28.92 -14.99
C TYR A 829 -0.88 -30.34 -15.56
N ARG A 830 0.23 -30.94 -15.98
CA ARG A 830 0.29 -32.33 -16.47
C ARG A 830 -0.08 -33.34 -15.39
N ARG A 831 0.34 -33.11 -14.16
CA ARG A 831 -0.08 -33.93 -13.00
C ARG A 831 -1.56 -33.81 -12.69
N ALA A 832 -2.17 -32.65 -12.95
CA ALA A 832 -3.61 -32.40 -12.77
C ALA A 832 -4.51 -33.05 -13.86
N GLY A 833 -3.94 -33.78 -14.79
CA GLY A 833 -4.66 -34.41 -15.91
C GLY A 833 -4.64 -33.56 -17.19
N GLY A 834 -3.83 -32.52 -17.23
CA GLY A 834 -3.62 -31.62 -18.35
C GLY A 834 -4.50 -30.35 -18.29
N ALA A 835 -3.97 -29.30 -18.92
CA ALA A 835 -4.66 -28.02 -19.17
C ALA A 835 -4.17 -27.47 -20.52
N PRO A 836 -4.71 -27.95 -21.65
CA PRO A 836 -4.11 -27.72 -22.98
C PRO A 836 -3.83 -26.25 -23.31
N VAL A 837 -4.75 -25.36 -22.95
CA VAL A 837 -4.61 -23.93 -23.17
C VAL A 837 -3.46 -23.34 -22.32
N ALA A 838 -3.41 -23.65 -21.03
CA ALA A 838 -2.36 -23.17 -20.15
C ALA A 838 -0.99 -23.75 -20.54
N GLU A 839 -0.93 -25.05 -20.86
CA GLU A 839 0.31 -25.69 -21.33
C GLU A 839 0.85 -25.05 -22.59
N ALA A 840 -0.01 -24.78 -23.57
CA ALA A 840 0.39 -24.14 -24.81
C ALA A 840 0.88 -22.70 -24.59
N ARG A 841 0.21 -21.92 -23.72
CA ARG A 841 0.64 -20.57 -23.34
C ARG A 841 2.03 -20.56 -22.69
N ILE A 842 2.27 -21.48 -21.76
CA ILE A 842 3.58 -21.66 -21.12
C ILE A 842 4.66 -22.01 -22.14
N LEU A 843 4.41 -22.99 -23.02
CA LEU A 843 5.36 -23.42 -24.03
C LEU A 843 5.71 -22.29 -25.01
N ARG A 844 4.73 -21.52 -25.46
CA ARG A 844 4.97 -20.34 -26.32
C ARG A 844 5.79 -19.27 -25.58
N SER A 845 5.46 -18.94 -24.32
CA SER A 845 6.23 -17.99 -23.51
C SER A 845 7.68 -18.46 -23.33
N SER A 846 7.89 -19.75 -23.07
CA SER A 846 9.22 -20.35 -22.95
C SER A 846 10.01 -20.29 -24.27
N ALA A 847 9.33 -20.47 -25.42
CA ALA A 847 9.95 -20.34 -26.73
C ALA A 847 10.46 -18.90 -26.98
N TRP A 848 9.68 -17.88 -26.61
CA TRP A 848 10.11 -16.48 -26.73
C TRP A 848 11.24 -16.12 -25.74
N LEU A 849 11.24 -16.68 -24.55
CA LEU A 849 12.35 -16.51 -23.61
C LEU A 849 13.66 -17.10 -24.14
N ALA A 850 13.61 -18.25 -24.80
CA ALA A 850 14.79 -18.87 -25.41
C ALA A 850 15.45 -17.98 -26.49
N LEU A 851 14.67 -17.10 -27.14
CA LEU A 851 15.13 -16.17 -28.17
C LEU A 851 15.49 -14.77 -27.67
N ARG A 852 15.34 -14.52 -26.35
CA ARG A 852 15.45 -13.16 -25.78
C ARG A 852 16.89 -12.68 -25.70
N GLU A 853 17.81 -13.55 -25.22
CA GLU A 853 19.21 -13.17 -24.97
C GLU A 853 20.04 -13.19 -26.26
N GLU A 854 19.88 -14.23 -27.05
CA GLU A 854 20.64 -14.41 -28.30
C GLU A 854 19.86 -15.28 -29.29
N VAL A 855 19.84 -14.88 -30.57
CA VAL A 855 19.23 -15.66 -31.65
C VAL A 855 20.32 -16.50 -32.33
N THR A 856 20.50 -17.74 -31.87
CA THR A 856 21.43 -18.73 -32.42
C THR A 856 20.67 -19.89 -33.06
N ALA A 857 21.38 -20.75 -33.80
CA ALA A 857 20.79 -21.96 -34.33
C ALA A 857 20.18 -22.87 -33.25
N ASP A 858 20.85 -22.95 -32.07
CA ASP A 858 20.40 -23.79 -30.96
C ASP A 858 19.18 -23.20 -30.26
N THR A 859 19.16 -21.87 -29.99
CA THR A 859 18.01 -21.22 -29.37
C THR A 859 16.77 -21.20 -30.26
N VAL A 860 16.96 -21.04 -31.59
CA VAL A 860 15.87 -21.16 -32.57
C VAL A 860 15.33 -22.59 -32.64
N ALA A 861 16.21 -23.61 -32.65
CA ALA A 861 15.76 -25.02 -32.64
C ALA A 861 14.97 -25.34 -31.38
N ALA A 862 15.41 -24.86 -30.22
CA ALA A 862 14.68 -25.00 -28.95
C ALA A 862 13.31 -24.30 -28.98
N ALA A 863 13.25 -23.05 -29.46
CA ALA A 863 11.99 -22.32 -29.58
C ALA A 863 10.99 -23.00 -30.54
N ARG A 864 11.45 -23.48 -31.69
CA ARG A 864 10.61 -24.25 -32.62
C ARG A 864 10.07 -25.55 -32.02
N ALA A 865 10.90 -26.29 -31.29
CA ALA A 865 10.47 -27.52 -30.61
C ALA A 865 9.36 -27.25 -29.57
N LEU A 866 9.48 -26.14 -28.82
CA LEU A 866 8.46 -25.71 -27.86
C LEU A 866 7.16 -25.28 -28.56
N MET A 867 7.23 -24.55 -29.69
CA MET A 867 6.07 -24.19 -30.48
C MET A 867 5.37 -25.41 -31.12
N ASP A 868 6.13 -26.38 -31.60
CA ASP A 868 5.60 -27.64 -32.13
C ASP A 868 4.92 -28.49 -31.05
N GLU A 869 5.50 -28.52 -29.84
CA GLU A 869 4.87 -29.18 -28.69
C GLU A 869 3.55 -28.48 -28.30
N ALA A 870 3.53 -27.13 -28.26
CA ALA A 870 2.33 -26.36 -27.97
C ALA A 870 1.21 -26.64 -29.00
N ALA A 871 1.57 -26.67 -30.30
CA ALA A 871 0.63 -27.00 -31.36
C ALA A 871 0.10 -28.44 -31.21
N GLY A 872 0.97 -29.39 -30.92
CA GLY A 872 0.59 -30.81 -30.72
C GLY A 872 -0.37 -31.03 -29.55
N VAL A 873 -0.16 -30.34 -28.43
CA VAL A 873 -1.09 -30.37 -27.27
C VAL A 873 -2.47 -29.84 -27.66
N LEU A 874 -2.53 -28.72 -28.35
CA LEU A 874 -3.79 -28.11 -28.78
C LEU A 874 -4.49 -28.88 -29.89
N GLU A 875 -3.73 -29.44 -30.86
CA GLU A 875 -4.29 -30.31 -31.93
C GLU A 875 -4.94 -31.55 -31.32
N ALA A 876 -4.30 -32.17 -30.34
CA ALA A 876 -4.86 -33.32 -29.61
C ALA A 876 -6.15 -32.97 -28.85
N ALA A 877 -6.16 -31.83 -28.19
CA ALA A 877 -7.33 -31.34 -27.45
C ALA A 877 -8.47 -30.95 -28.38
N SER A 878 -8.18 -30.23 -29.50
CA SER A 878 -9.15 -29.84 -30.53
C SER A 878 -9.73 -31.06 -31.27
N ALA A 879 -8.98 -32.17 -31.39
CA ALA A 879 -9.51 -33.41 -31.96
C ALA A 879 -10.55 -34.06 -31.02
N ALA A 880 -10.45 -33.86 -29.72
CA ALA A 880 -11.42 -34.33 -28.71
C ALA A 880 -12.67 -33.44 -28.68
N ASP A 881 -12.50 -32.11 -28.78
CA ASP A 881 -13.59 -31.12 -28.83
C ASP A 881 -13.36 -30.12 -30.02
N PRO A 882 -13.79 -30.50 -31.26
CA PRO A 882 -13.56 -29.68 -32.44
C PRO A 882 -14.34 -28.35 -32.48
N GLN A 883 -15.32 -28.17 -31.58
CA GLN A 883 -16.18 -26.98 -31.59
C GLN A 883 -15.78 -25.97 -30.50
N ASP A 884 -14.83 -26.31 -29.62
CA ASP A 884 -14.33 -25.39 -28.60
C ASP A 884 -13.61 -24.19 -29.25
N PRO A 885 -14.16 -22.97 -29.13
CA PRO A 885 -13.60 -21.80 -29.77
C PRO A 885 -12.27 -21.37 -29.14
N GLU A 886 -12.06 -21.60 -27.81
CA GLU A 886 -10.85 -21.22 -27.12
C GLU A 886 -9.67 -22.08 -27.57
N LEU A 887 -9.84 -23.41 -27.65
CA LEU A 887 -8.82 -24.33 -28.17
C LEU A 887 -8.40 -23.97 -29.60
N ARG A 888 -9.38 -23.63 -30.46
CA ARG A 888 -9.14 -23.24 -31.85
C ARG A 888 -8.40 -21.92 -31.95
N ALA A 889 -8.78 -20.91 -31.13
CA ALA A 889 -8.12 -19.61 -31.09
C ALA A 889 -6.66 -19.74 -30.64
N GLU A 890 -6.42 -20.51 -29.57
CA GLU A 890 -5.06 -20.76 -29.07
C GLU A 890 -4.18 -21.54 -30.06
N LEU A 891 -4.77 -22.49 -30.82
CA LEU A 891 -4.06 -23.20 -31.89
C LEU A 891 -3.68 -22.27 -33.04
N ALA A 892 -4.59 -21.40 -33.45
CA ALA A 892 -4.30 -20.38 -34.48
C ALA A 892 -3.20 -19.42 -33.97
N GLN A 893 -3.27 -18.99 -32.72
CA GLN A 893 -2.24 -18.14 -32.10
C GLN A 893 -0.88 -18.84 -32.03
N THR A 894 -0.86 -20.16 -31.80
CA THR A 894 0.38 -20.93 -31.78
C THR A 894 1.03 -20.97 -33.17
N TRP A 895 0.27 -21.20 -34.21
CA TRP A 895 0.80 -21.17 -35.60
C TRP A 895 1.24 -19.75 -35.99
N HIS A 896 0.50 -18.72 -35.58
CA HIS A 896 0.86 -17.32 -35.77
C HIS A 896 2.24 -17.05 -35.19
N GLN A 897 2.46 -17.41 -33.91
CA GLN A 897 3.74 -17.20 -33.21
C GLN A 897 4.86 -18.13 -33.77
N SER A 898 4.55 -19.34 -34.17
CA SER A 898 5.52 -20.22 -34.87
C SER A 898 6.05 -19.58 -36.16
N ALA A 899 5.18 -18.93 -36.93
CA ALA A 899 5.60 -18.18 -38.11
C ALA A 899 6.50 -16.99 -37.76
N GLN A 900 6.20 -16.26 -36.68
CA GLN A 900 7.06 -15.17 -36.19
C GLN A 900 8.44 -15.66 -35.71
N VAL A 901 8.53 -16.85 -35.12
CA VAL A 901 9.82 -17.47 -34.77
C VAL A 901 10.64 -17.77 -36.03
N LEU A 902 9.98 -18.24 -37.11
CA LEU A 902 10.65 -18.46 -38.39
C LEU A 902 11.13 -17.15 -39.02
N ASP A 903 10.28 -16.10 -39.05
CA ASP A 903 10.66 -14.77 -39.56
C ASP A 903 11.89 -14.23 -38.82
N ARG A 904 11.93 -14.34 -37.49
CA ARG A 904 13.09 -13.93 -36.68
C ARG A 904 14.34 -14.76 -37.03
N GLN A 905 14.20 -16.06 -37.26
CA GLN A 905 15.29 -16.91 -37.71
C GLN A 905 15.84 -16.44 -39.06
N VAL A 906 14.97 -16.19 -40.04
CA VAL A 906 15.34 -15.78 -41.39
C VAL A 906 16.06 -14.42 -41.36
N ARG A 907 15.53 -13.44 -40.62
CA ARG A 907 16.15 -12.11 -40.46
C ARG A 907 17.53 -12.18 -39.84
N ALA A 908 17.69 -12.98 -38.79
CA ALA A 908 18.99 -13.17 -38.14
C ALA A 908 20.00 -13.81 -39.13
N MET A 909 19.56 -14.70 -40.03
CA MET A 909 20.41 -15.30 -41.06
C MET A 909 20.76 -14.31 -42.19
N GLU A 910 19.88 -13.38 -42.51
CA GLU A 910 20.08 -12.33 -43.50
C GLU A 910 20.92 -11.15 -43.03
N GLY A 911 21.27 -11.09 -41.74
CA GLY A 911 21.98 -9.96 -41.15
C GLY A 911 21.12 -8.69 -41.08
N ALA A 912 19.81 -8.77 -41.15
CA ALA A 912 18.90 -7.64 -41.18
C ALA A 912 18.68 -6.99 -39.77
N ASP A 913 19.13 -7.63 -38.71
CA ASP A 913 19.02 -7.11 -37.33
C ASP A 913 20.16 -6.13 -36.96
N GLU A 914 21.06 -5.78 -37.88
CA GLU A 914 22.24 -4.93 -37.62
C GLU A 914 21.93 -3.42 -37.54
N GLU A 915 20.71 -2.95 -37.87
CA GLU A 915 20.40 -1.51 -37.93
C GLU A 915 20.12 -0.84 -36.58
N TYR A 916 20.11 -1.58 -35.43
CA TYR A 916 19.81 -1.03 -34.09
C TYR A 916 20.92 -1.08 -33.05
N ASP A 917 22.08 -1.70 -33.35
CA ASP A 917 23.18 -1.76 -32.37
C ASP A 917 24.57 -1.77 -33.05
N GLU A 918 25.16 -0.60 -33.32
CA GLU A 918 26.50 -0.44 -33.91
C GLU A 918 27.65 -1.07 -33.09
N GLY A 919 27.38 -1.66 -31.92
CA GLY A 919 28.36 -2.28 -31.03
C GLY A 919 28.45 -3.80 -31.07
N ARG A 920 27.51 -4.51 -31.70
CA ARG A 920 27.45 -5.99 -31.71
C ARG A 920 27.85 -6.68 -33.03
N ALA A 921 28.10 -5.92 -34.07
CA ALA A 921 28.25 -6.40 -35.47
C ALA A 921 29.44 -7.36 -35.75
N GLU A 922 30.50 -7.39 -34.94
CA GLU A 922 31.69 -8.20 -35.26
C GLU A 922 31.66 -9.63 -34.68
N SER A 923 30.79 -9.94 -33.69
CA SER A 923 30.73 -11.28 -33.08
C SER A 923 29.70 -12.22 -33.72
N ALA A 924 28.60 -11.69 -34.20
CA ALA A 924 27.49 -12.48 -34.76
C ALA A 924 27.77 -12.99 -36.18
N ALA A 925 28.52 -12.26 -36.97
CA ALA A 925 28.84 -12.61 -38.38
C ALA A 925 29.68 -13.90 -38.55
N SER A 926 30.26 -14.44 -37.48
CA SER A 926 31.12 -15.66 -37.57
C SER A 926 30.39 -16.98 -37.32
N ALA A 927 29.12 -16.97 -36.86
CA ALA A 927 28.40 -18.18 -36.43
C ALA A 927 27.31 -18.65 -37.41
N VAL A 928 26.81 -17.78 -38.30
CA VAL A 928 25.79 -18.15 -39.26
C VAL A 928 26.46 -18.55 -40.58
N THR A 929 26.84 -19.80 -40.71
CA THR A 929 27.26 -20.40 -41.95
C THR A 929 26.12 -20.27 -42.95
N ALA A 930 26.45 -19.69 -44.12
CA ALA A 930 25.57 -19.50 -45.25
C ALA A 930 24.70 -20.74 -45.53
N LEU A 931 23.44 -20.69 -45.06
CA LEU A 931 22.37 -21.54 -45.58
C LEU A 931 22.22 -21.24 -47.07
N GLY A 932 22.10 -22.30 -47.90
CA GLY A 932 21.89 -22.08 -49.29
C GLY A 932 20.54 -21.40 -49.54
N GLU A 933 20.44 -20.62 -50.60
CA GLU A 933 19.22 -19.94 -51.08
C GLU A 933 17.97 -20.84 -51.10
N ALA A 934 18.17 -22.14 -51.26
CA ALA A 934 17.12 -23.15 -51.23
C ALA A 934 16.55 -23.39 -49.82
N GLU A 935 17.36 -23.27 -48.78
CA GLU A 935 16.96 -23.49 -47.38
C GLU A 935 16.18 -22.27 -46.87
N LEU A 936 16.65 -21.06 -47.17
CA LEU A 936 15.91 -19.82 -46.89
C LEU A 936 14.53 -19.82 -47.56
N THR A 937 14.48 -20.23 -48.87
CA THR A 937 13.22 -20.37 -49.58
C THR A 937 12.27 -21.36 -48.89
N ALA A 938 12.80 -22.48 -48.38
CA ALA A 938 11.99 -23.49 -47.68
C ALA A 938 11.42 -22.95 -46.35
N LEU A 939 12.22 -22.20 -45.57
CA LEU A 939 11.76 -21.57 -44.33
C LEU A 939 10.67 -20.54 -44.58
N ARG A 940 10.84 -19.67 -45.54
CA ARG A 940 9.82 -18.66 -45.93
C ARG A 940 8.51 -19.31 -46.45
N LEU A 941 8.60 -20.42 -47.15
CA LEU A 941 7.40 -21.17 -47.58
C LEU A 941 6.70 -21.86 -46.38
N GLU A 942 7.45 -22.30 -45.40
CA GLU A 942 6.90 -22.83 -44.15
C GLU A 942 6.18 -21.73 -43.38
N GLU A 943 6.82 -20.57 -43.25
CA GLU A 943 6.28 -19.37 -42.60
C GLU A 943 4.92 -18.96 -43.22
N ILE A 944 4.83 -18.86 -44.56
CA ILE A 944 3.56 -18.56 -45.25
C ILE A 944 2.49 -19.60 -44.92
N ARG A 945 2.82 -20.88 -44.84
CA ARG A 945 1.86 -21.95 -44.53
C ARG A 945 1.30 -21.79 -43.14
N LEU A 946 2.14 -21.38 -42.16
CA LEU A 946 1.71 -21.17 -40.78
C LEU A 946 0.80 -19.93 -40.66
N TRP A 947 1.15 -18.82 -41.35
CA TRP A 947 0.28 -17.65 -41.46
C TRP A 947 -1.08 -18.02 -42.07
N ASP A 948 -1.10 -18.81 -43.14
CA ASP A 948 -2.33 -19.23 -43.79
C ASP A 948 -3.18 -20.13 -42.91
N ARG A 949 -2.57 -21.09 -42.20
CA ARG A 949 -3.30 -21.95 -41.27
C ARG A 949 -3.96 -21.13 -40.16
N ALA A 950 -3.25 -20.18 -39.58
CA ALA A 950 -3.77 -19.28 -38.55
C ALA A 950 -4.91 -18.40 -39.09
N ALA A 951 -4.71 -17.78 -40.25
CA ALA A 951 -5.70 -16.90 -40.91
C ALA A 951 -7.02 -17.61 -41.23
N VAL A 952 -6.97 -18.88 -41.66
CA VAL A 952 -8.17 -19.70 -41.89
C VAL A 952 -8.98 -19.92 -40.64
N VAL A 953 -8.33 -20.31 -39.56
CA VAL A 953 -9.01 -20.54 -38.26
C VAL A 953 -9.59 -19.26 -37.71
N TYR A 954 -8.85 -18.14 -37.75
CA TYR A 954 -9.36 -16.84 -37.34
C TYR A 954 -10.58 -16.39 -38.18
N ALA A 955 -10.61 -16.70 -39.47
CA ALA A 955 -11.78 -16.43 -40.29
C ALA A 955 -13.02 -17.23 -39.85
N GLU A 956 -12.83 -18.48 -39.41
CA GLU A 956 -13.91 -19.34 -38.92
C GLU A 956 -14.40 -18.96 -37.55
N LEU A 957 -13.55 -18.37 -36.70
CA LEU A 957 -13.89 -17.87 -35.36
C LEU A 957 -14.69 -16.55 -35.38
N GLY A 958 -14.65 -15.81 -36.48
CA GLY A 958 -15.50 -14.64 -36.68
C GLY A 958 -14.82 -13.29 -36.49
N HIS A 959 -15.63 -12.26 -36.23
CA HIS A 959 -15.16 -10.86 -36.28
C HIS A 959 -14.25 -10.46 -35.13
N ASP A 960 -14.31 -11.13 -33.99
CA ASP A 960 -13.46 -10.85 -32.82
C ASP A 960 -11.97 -11.10 -33.11
N HIS A 961 -11.65 -11.94 -34.09
CA HIS A 961 -10.29 -12.27 -34.51
C HIS A 961 -9.90 -11.64 -35.86
N LEU A 962 -10.61 -10.58 -36.28
CA LEU A 962 -10.37 -9.94 -37.57
C LEU A 962 -9.00 -9.27 -37.67
N GLU A 963 -8.52 -8.71 -36.55
CA GLU A 963 -7.20 -8.09 -36.44
C GLU A 963 -6.08 -9.13 -36.54
N ASP A 964 -6.18 -10.23 -35.84
CA ASP A 964 -5.20 -11.33 -35.85
C ASP A 964 -5.11 -11.90 -37.29
N ARG A 965 -6.27 -12.10 -37.93
CA ARG A 965 -6.36 -12.54 -39.33
C ARG A 965 -5.70 -11.55 -40.27
N PHE A 966 -5.97 -10.23 -40.10
CA PHE A 966 -5.35 -9.18 -40.91
C PHE A 966 -3.83 -9.22 -40.81
N GLN A 967 -3.30 -9.37 -39.59
CA GLN A 967 -1.85 -9.46 -39.33
C GLN A 967 -1.23 -10.68 -40.02
N CYS A 968 -1.86 -11.87 -39.91
CA CYS A 968 -1.39 -13.07 -40.62
C CYS A 968 -1.32 -12.86 -42.13
N MET A 969 -2.38 -12.32 -42.71
CA MET A 969 -2.46 -12.09 -44.18
C MET A 969 -1.44 -11.04 -44.63
N ASN A 970 -1.23 -9.98 -43.86
CA ASN A 970 -0.23 -8.96 -44.10
C ASN A 970 1.20 -9.53 -44.06
N ASN A 971 1.55 -10.27 -43.00
CA ASN A 971 2.88 -10.85 -42.86
C ASN A 971 3.16 -11.85 -43.98
N ALA A 972 2.21 -12.73 -44.29
CA ALA A 972 2.33 -13.64 -45.44
C ALA A 972 2.54 -12.91 -46.77
N ALA A 973 1.90 -11.74 -46.99
CA ALA A 973 2.09 -10.94 -48.21
C ALA A 973 3.50 -10.32 -48.29
N TRP A 974 4.08 -9.90 -47.20
CA TRP A 974 5.47 -9.45 -47.18
C TRP A 974 6.45 -10.60 -47.41
N THR A 975 6.23 -11.78 -46.81
CA THR A 975 7.06 -12.96 -47.05
C THR A 975 6.97 -13.43 -48.54
N GLU A 976 5.80 -13.28 -49.22
CA GLU A 976 5.70 -13.51 -50.64
C GLU A 976 6.55 -12.52 -51.48
N GLN A 977 6.60 -11.22 -51.08
CA GLN A 977 7.48 -10.24 -51.73
C GLN A 977 8.96 -10.62 -51.56
N GLU A 978 9.37 -11.03 -50.38
CA GLU A 978 10.74 -11.47 -50.10
C GLU A 978 11.15 -12.73 -50.89
N LEU A 979 10.18 -13.57 -51.24
CA LEU A 979 10.34 -14.68 -52.18
C LEU A 979 10.33 -14.27 -53.67
N GLY A 980 10.27 -12.97 -54.00
CA GLY A 980 10.18 -12.47 -55.34
C GLY A 980 8.80 -12.69 -56.03
N ARG A 981 7.74 -12.80 -55.20
CA ARG A 981 6.36 -13.06 -55.69
C ARG A 981 5.40 -11.93 -55.28
N PRO A 982 5.70 -10.66 -55.54
CA PRO A 982 4.89 -9.54 -55.07
C PRO A 982 3.44 -9.59 -55.55
N GLU A 983 3.19 -10.18 -56.75
CA GLU A 983 1.83 -10.32 -57.29
C GLU A 983 0.96 -11.23 -56.40
N ALA A 984 1.51 -12.29 -55.84
CA ALA A 984 0.80 -13.18 -54.91
C ALA A 984 0.44 -12.42 -53.59
N GLY A 985 1.35 -11.59 -53.06
CA GLY A 985 1.08 -10.72 -51.92
C GLY A 985 -0.02 -9.70 -52.20
N VAL A 986 0.01 -9.05 -53.38
CA VAL A 986 -1.05 -8.12 -53.81
C VAL A 986 -2.40 -8.83 -53.97
N GLU A 987 -2.46 -10.02 -54.52
CA GLU A 987 -3.69 -10.80 -54.66
C GLU A 987 -4.28 -11.13 -53.30
N ARG A 988 -3.46 -11.58 -52.36
CA ARG A 988 -3.81 -11.91 -50.99
C ARG A 988 -4.47 -10.71 -50.25
N ILE A 989 -3.82 -9.55 -50.27
CA ILE A 989 -4.34 -8.36 -49.58
C ILE A 989 -5.56 -7.78 -50.31
N THR A 990 -5.62 -7.90 -51.61
CA THR A 990 -6.80 -7.47 -52.39
C THR A 990 -8.03 -8.31 -52.04
N ALA A 991 -7.89 -9.64 -51.94
CA ALA A 991 -8.96 -10.53 -51.51
C ALA A 991 -9.42 -10.18 -50.08
N LEU A 992 -8.49 -9.98 -49.12
CA LEU A 992 -8.82 -9.56 -47.77
C LEU A 992 -9.57 -8.21 -47.78
N MET A 993 -9.13 -7.24 -48.56
CA MET A 993 -9.76 -5.92 -48.64
C MET A 993 -11.19 -5.99 -49.21
N GLU A 994 -11.45 -6.88 -50.16
CA GLU A 994 -12.80 -7.11 -50.69
C GLU A 994 -13.72 -7.70 -49.61
N GLU A 995 -13.23 -8.66 -48.83
CA GLU A 995 -13.96 -9.23 -47.71
C GLU A 995 -14.23 -8.16 -46.60
N LEU A 996 -13.24 -7.36 -46.26
CA LEU A 996 -13.41 -6.28 -45.28
C LEU A 996 -14.46 -5.25 -45.69
N ARG A 997 -14.53 -4.91 -46.99
CA ARG A 997 -15.55 -4.02 -47.55
C ARG A 997 -16.96 -4.62 -47.55
N ALA A 998 -17.07 -5.94 -47.55
CA ALA A 998 -18.35 -6.66 -47.50
C ALA A 998 -18.93 -6.79 -46.09
N LEU A 999 -18.13 -6.49 -45.01
CA LEU A 999 -18.57 -6.58 -43.62
C LEU A 999 -19.54 -5.44 -43.27
N PRO A 1000 -20.44 -5.65 -42.31
CA PRO A 1000 -21.33 -4.61 -41.78
C PRO A 1000 -20.57 -3.38 -41.27
N GLU A 1001 -21.19 -2.20 -41.33
CA GLU A 1001 -20.64 -0.96 -40.81
C GLU A 1001 -20.34 -1.09 -39.31
N GLY A 1002 -19.14 -0.68 -38.87
CA GLY A 1002 -18.67 -0.77 -37.50
C GLY A 1002 -17.97 -2.07 -37.07
N VAL A 1003 -17.90 -3.09 -37.98
CA VAL A 1003 -17.16 -4.33 -37.70
C VAL A 1003 -15.67 -4.18 -38.00
N THR A 1004 -15.34 -3.45 -39.07
CA THR A 1004 -13.94 -3.17 -39.46
C THR A 1004 -13.40 -1.97 -38.68
N GLN A 1005 -12.18 -2.06 -38.16
CA GLN A 1005 -11.49 -0.91 -37.57
C GLN A 1005 -11.11 0.10 -38.70
N GLU A 1006 -11.19 1.40 -38.39
CA GLU A 1006 -10.97 2.50 -39.36
C GLU A 1006 -9.62 2.45 -40.07
N TRP A 1007 -8.60 1.88 -39.45
CA TRP A 1007 -7.22 1.79 -39.97
C TRP A 1007 -7.02 0.63 -40.96
N MET A 1008 -7.86 -0.41 -40.98
CA MET A 1008 -7.61 -1.66 -41.72
C MET A 1008 -7.62 -1.44 -43.23
N LEU A 1009 -8.66 -0.81 -43.79
CA LEU A 1009 -8.75 -0.56 -45.23
C LEU A 1009 -7.66 0.39 -45.74
N PRO A 1010 -7.39 1.55 -45.13
CA PRO A 1010 -6.27 2.41 -45.51
C PRO A 1010 -4.90 1.72 -45.41
N ASN A 1011 -4.72 0.81 -44.45
CA ASN A 1011 -3.48 0.06 -44.31
C ASN A 1011 -3.34 -0.98 -45.44
N ALA A 1012 -4.39 -1.73 -45.76
CA ALA A 1012 -4.40 -2.68 -46.91
C ALA A 1012 -4.05 -1.98 -48.22
N GLU A 1013 -4.61 -0.79 -48.49
CA GLU A 1013 -4.28 0.00 -49.69
C GLU A 1013 -2.81 0.42 -49.73
N ARG A 1014 -2.24 0.84 -48.57
CA ARG A 1014 -0.80 1.17 -48.45
C ARG A 1014 0.11 -0.04 -48.69
N ILE A 1015 -0.26 -1.21 -48.14
CA ILE A 1015 0.48 -2.45 -48.37
C ILE A 1015 0.50 -2.80 -49.85
N ILE A 1016 -0.66 -2.83 -50.55
CA ILE A 1016 -0.74 -3.10 -51.99
C ILE A 1016 0.12 -2.13 -52.79
N ALA A 1017 0.09 -0.82 -52.43
CA ALA A 1017 0.90 0.19 -53.13
C ALA A 1017 2.41 -0.10 -52.97
N ARG A 1018 2.86 -0.51 -51.77
CA ARG A 1018 4.27 -0.86 -51.51
C ARG A 1018 4.68 -2.17 -52.20
N LEU A 1019 3.85 -3.21 -52.18
CA LEU A 1019 4.15 -4.47 -52.83
C LEU A 1019 4.28 -4.31 -54.35
N ARG A 1020 3.65 -3.27 -54.93
CA ARG A 1020 3.73 -2.93 -56.40
C ARG A 1020 4.91 -2.01 -56.72
N ALA A 1021 5.48 -1.33 -55.75
CA ALA A 1021 6.62 -0.43 -55.91
C ALA A 1021 7.94 -1.19 -56.00
#